data_63f9cd3c9833118a63aec3c32307d169
#
_entry.id   63f9cd3c9833118a63aec3c32307d169
#
_cell.length_a   1.000
_cell.length_b   1.000
_cell.length_c   1.000
_cell.angle_alpha   90.00
_cell.angle_beta   90.00
_cell.angle_gamma   90.00
#
_symmetry.space_group_name_H-M   'P 1'
#
loop_
_entity.id
_entity.type
_entity.pdbx_description
1 polymer ?
#
loop_
_entity_poly.entity_id
_entity_poly.type
_entity_poly.pdbx_seq_one_letter_code
_entity_poly.pdbx_strand_id
1 'polypeptide(L)'
;MESFLKLVATDLYNRTQGDLAHTAVVFPNKRAGLFFNEHLAEQSDTPIWSPAYVSISELFRSLSTWEVGDPVKLVCELYKVFLHETQSKETLDDFYFWGEMLISDFDDADKNMVDTDNLFTNLQDLKNIMDDYTCLNNEQEEAIQQFFQNFSIEHRTVLKERFISMWDALGNIYKKFHEVLSSRGIAYEGMLYRHVIEHLDVEALPYERYVFIGFNVLNKVEQTLFKKLQEAGKAIFYWDYDEFYMSSHSFVNADEPYPHEAGEFIRRNLRDFPSPLPAELFNTLARPKEIHYIAAPTENAQARYLPAWIRENLTKQEKETAIVLCNEALLQPVLHSLPDEVKHVNITMGFPLSQTPVYSFLTSLLELHTHGYNQHSGRYTYLSVVTLLKHPYTRQLSSNSESLEKELTKHNRFYPLPGELQRDEFLTLLFTPPSGSNLSLCLRISEILQQIAGIYRNETEEDLYRESLFKAYTTVSRFRTLIEEGELTVRPETLRRLLVKVLSATNIPFHGEPAIGMQIMGVLETRNLDFRHLIMLSVNEGQLPKSGGDSSFIPYNLRKAFGMTTIEHKIAVYAYYFYRLLQRAEKVTLLYNTSSDGLNRGEWSRFMLQFLIEWPHPIIRQYLETGQSPQSTFSITIPKTPEVMRKMQNVFDIRINKKAKFSPSALNYYLDCPLKFYYIYVAELSAPEQVSAEIDSATFGSIFHLAAENIYKDLTAHNNVIDKETLEALLHNEVKLQDYVDVAFKELFFNVSQDEKPEYNGVQLINSAVISRYLKQLLENDLRYTPFTFVGSEQPVQEDIEIKTPKGIIKSRIGGIIDRLDSKDGTLRIVDYKTGGDADTPPNVESLFTPAKKRSNYVFQTFLYAAIMCRKQPLKVAPSLLYIHRAATETYSPVIQMGESRKPKEPVEDFSIYETEFRERLQVLLEDIFNPEIPFTQTEIVEKCTYCDFKTLCKR
;
A
#
# COMPACT_ATOMS: atom_id res chain seq x y z
N MET A 1 -16.50 -29.91 27.43
CA MET A 1 -16.78 -30.92 26.38
C MET A 1 -15.46 -31.61 26.04
N GLU A 2 -15.42 -32.91 25.75
CA GLU A 2 -14.15 -33.56 25.42
C GLU A 2 -13.70 -33.16 24.00
N SER A 3 -12.41 -32.81 23.84
CA SER A 3 -11.84 -32.47 22.54
C SER A 3 -11.71 -33.71 21.66
N PHE A 4 -11.74 -33.50 20.33
CA PHE A 4 -11.53 -34.58 19.38
C PHE A 4 -10.22 -35.36 19.64
N LEU A 5 -9.13 -34.66 19.83
CA LEU A 5 -7.83 -35.30 20.09
C LEU A 5 -7.82 -36.10 21.38
N LYS A 6 -8.58 -35.71 22.43
CA LYS A 6 -8.71 -36.45 23.66
C LYS A 6 -9.49 -37.75 23.45
N LEU A 7 -10.60 -37.71 22.68
CA LEU A 7 -11.36 -38.89 22.33
C LEU A 7 -10.50 -39.91 21.55
N VAL A 8 -9.71 -39.43 20.61
CA VAL A 8 -8.79 -40.27 19.82
C VAL A 8 -7.69 -40.83 20.69
N ALA A 9 -7.07 -40.02 21.58
CA ALA A 9 -6.03 -40.48 22.48
C ALA A 9 -6.52 -41.58 23.40
N THR A 10 -7.73 -41.44 23.96
CA THR A 10 -8.35 -42.44 24.85
C THR A 10 -8.65 -43.72 24.07
N ASP A 11 -9.24 -43.67 22.89
CA ASP A 11 -9.51 -44.88 22.07
C ASP A 11 -8.23 -45.58 21.62
N LEU A 12 -7.24 -44.81 21.14
CA LEU A 12 -5.96 -45.38 20.71
C LEU A 12 -5.22 -46.05 21.86
N TYR A 13 -5.15 -45.42 23.04
CA TYR A 13 -4.54 -45.99 24.23
C TYR A 13 -5.22 -47.29 24.64
N ASN A 14 -6.52 -47.35 24.67
CA ASN A 14 -7.30 -48.54 25.04
C ASN A 14 -7.10 -49.67 24.02
N ARG A 15 -7.03 -49.38 22.72
CA ARG A 15 -6.80 -50.39 21.67
C ARG A 15 -5.40 -50.98 21.70
N THR A 16 -4.41 -50.13 22.00
CA THR A 16 -3.01 -50.55 22.01
C THR A 16 -2.50 -50.97 23.39
N GLN A 17 -3.31 -50.75 24.42
CA GLN A 17 -2.93 -50.96 25.83
C GLN A 17 -1.64 -50.19 26.20
N GLY A 18 -1.39 -49.05 25.58
CA GLY A 18 -0.22 -48.21 25.78
C GLY A 18 1.03 -48.63 24.98
N ASP A 19 0.95 -49.68 24.16
CA ASP A 19 2.04 -50.05 23.27
C ASP A 19 2.00 -49.27 21.96
N LEU A 20 2.78 -48.17 21.91
CA LEU A 20 2.86 -47.23 20.82
C LEU A 20 4.25 -47.13 20.18
N ALA A 21 5.23 -47.95 20.65
CA ALA A 21 6.61 -47.83 20.20
C ALA A 21 6.81 -47.98 18.68
N HIS A 22 6.00 -48.81 18.03
CA HIS A 22 6.02 -49.05 16.57
C HIS A 22 4.86 -48.43 15.83
N THR A 23 4.32 -47.33 16.36
CA THR A 23 3.17 -46.60 15.80
C THR A 23 3.58 -45.23 15.26
N ALA A 24 3.21 -44.92 14.04
CA ALA A 24 3.27 -43.55 13.48
C ALA A 24 1.89 -42.91 13.53
N VAL A 25 1.77 -41.78 14.20
CA VAL A 25 0.56 -40.93 14.18
C VAL A 25 0.75 -39.84 13.15
N VAL A 26 -0.08 -39.87 12.15
CA VAL A 26 0.01 -39.01 10.97
C VAL A 26 -1.06 -37.95 11.02
N PHE A 27 -0.65 -36.67 10.92
CA PHE A 27 -1.52 -35.50 10.92
C PHE A 27 -1.40 -34.73 9.62
N PRO A 28 -2.40 -33.89 9.26
CA PRO A 28 -2.24 -32.90 8.20
C PRO A 28 -1.16 -31.84 8.51
N ASN A 29 -0.94 -31.54 9.79
CA ASN A 29 0.13 -30.66 10.28
C ASN A 29 0.67 -31.15 11.63
N LYS A 30 1.92 -30.81 11.96
CA LYS A 30 2.59 -31.28 13.19
C LYS A 30 1.99 -30.78 14.51
N ARG A 31 1.31 -29.64 14.51
CA ARG A 31 0.86 -28.98 15.75
C ARG A 31 -0.12 -29.83 16.54
N ALA A 32 -1.06 -30.45 15.86
CA ALA A 32 -2.03 -31.34 16.50
C ALA A 32 -1.36 -32.46 17.29
N GLY A 33 -0.16 -32.91 16.85
CA GLY A 33 0.63 -33.91 17.54
C GLY A 33 1.07 -33.53 18.95
N LEU A 34 1.34 -32.22 19.20
CA LEU A 34 1.73 -31.74 20.54
C LEU A 34 0.55 -31.81 21.52
N PHE A 35 -0.62 -31.36 21.13
CA PHE A 35 -1.84 -31.45 21.96
C PHE A 35 -2.28 -32.90 22.14
N PHE A 36 -2.14 -33.71 21.09
CA PHE A 36 -2.43 -35.12 21.15
C PHE A 36 -1.50 -35.85 22.16
N ASN A 37 -0.19 -35.52 22.15
CA ASN A 37 0.78 -36.11 23.08
C ASN A 37 0.44 -35.75 24.53
N GLU A 38 -0.03 -34.52 24.82
CA GLU A 38 -0.49 -34.15 26.16
C GLU A 38 -1.70 -35.00 26.61
N HIS A 39 -2.71 -35.12 25.74
CA HIS A 39 -3.88 -35.96 26.03
C HIS A 39 -3.54 -37.45 26.14
N LEU A 40 -2.56 -37.91 25.38
CA LEU A 40 -2.09 -39.31 25.49
C LEU A 40 -1.36 -39.55 26.81
N ALA A 41 -0.53 -38.61 27.26
CA ALA A 41 0.14 -38.67 28.56
C ALA A 41 -0.82 -38.68 29.75
N GLU A 42 -1.99 -38.00 29.62
CA GLU A 42 -3.06 -38.01 30.62
C GLU A 42 -3.72 -39.42 30.81
N GLN A 43 -3.54 -40.34 29.84
CA GLN A 43 -4.22 -41.66 29.88
C GLN A 43 -3.45 -42.66 30.74
N SER A 44 -2.20 -42.42 31.12
CA SER A 44 -1.34 -43.37 31.82
C SER A 44 -0.66 -42.75 33.03
N ASP A 45 -0.71 -43.44 34.17
CA ASP A 45 0.06 -43.09 35.38
C ASP A 45 1.52 -43.61 35.31
N THR A 46 1.84 -44.40 34.30
CA THR A 46 3.19 -44.99 34.08
C THR A 46 3.80 -44.48 32.79
N PRO A 47 5.13 -44.36 32.70
CA PRO A 47 5.80 -43.98 31.47
C PRO A 47 5.44 -44.89 30.29
N ILE A 48 5.03 -44.35 29.17
CA ILE A 48 4.78 -45.05 27.91
C ILE A 48 5.71 -44.51 26.83
N TRP A 49 6.06 -45.38 25.87
CA TRP A 49 6.77 -44.93 24.67
C TRP A 49 5.85 -44.08 23.79
N SER A 50 6.31 -42.84 23.49
CA SER A 50 5.57 -41.96 22.57
C SER A 50 5.59 -42.54 21.14
N PRO A 51 4.48 -42.49 20.41
CA PRO A 51 4.50 -42.80 18.99
C PRO A 51 5.31 -41.77 18.20
N ALA A 52 5.68 -42.11 16.97
CA ALA A 52 6.25 -41.12 16.05
C ALA A 52 5.17 -40.18 15.55
N TYR A 53 5.37 -38.87 15.73
CA TYR A 53 4.47 -37.84 15.18
C TYR A 53 5.02 -37.31 13.88
N VAL A 54 4.27 -37.49 12.77
CA VAL A 54 4.67 -37.07 11.43
C VAL A 54 3.55 -36.37 10.73
N SER A 55 3.87 -35.41 9.90
CA SER A 55 2.91 -34.87 8.93
C SER A 55 2.84 -35.76 7.70
N ILE A 56 1.73 -35.69 6.93
CA ILE A 56 1.60 -36.47 5.70
C ILE A 56 2.72 -36.16 4.69
N SER A 57 3.15 -34.91 4.59
CA SER A 57 4.26 -34.50 3.72
C SER A 57 5.59 -35.11 4.18
N GLU A 58 5.86 -35.14 5.48
CA GLU A 58 7.07 -35.81 6.02
C GLU A 58 7.03 -37.30 5.83
N LEU A 59 5.87 -37.94 5.95
CA LEU A 59 5.71 -39.34 5.68
C LEU A 59 6.13 -39.65 4.23
N PHE A 60 5.59 -38.95 3.26
CA PHE A 60 5.96 -39.14 1.84
C PHE A 60 7.45 -38.89 1.59
N ARG A 61 8.02 -37.81 2.17
CA ARG A 61 9.44 -37.52 2.03
C ARG A 61 10.34 -38.59 2.65
N SER A 62 9.94 -39.16 3.79
CA SER A 62 10.71 -40.24 4.43
C SER A 62 10.69 -41.55 3.66
N LEU A 63 9.70 -41.75 2.81
CA LEU A 63 9.56 -42.91 1.94
C LEU A 63 10.20 -42.73 0.55
N SER A 64 10.76 -41.57 0.27
CA SER A 64 11.40 -41.25 -1.00
C SER A 64 12.91 -41.17 -0.88
N THR A 65 13.59 -41.57 -1.94
CA THR A 65 15.03 -41.33 -2.12
C THR A 65 15.29 -39.97 -2.83
N TRP A 66 14.26 -39.33 -3.31
CA TRP A 66 14.35 -38.03 -3.95
C TRP A 66 14.11 -36.88 -2.96
N GLU A 67 14.71 -35.74 -3.24
CA GLU A 67 14.54 -34.51 -2.47
C GLU A 67 13.59 -33.53 -3.19
N VAL A 68 12.86 -32.74 -2.40
CA VAL A 68 12.05 -31.66 -2.98
C VAL A 68 12.98 -30.53 -3.41
N GLY A 69 12.97 -30.22 -4.69
CA GLY A 69 13.82 -29.19 -5.29
C GLY A 69 13.44 -27.77 -4.87
N ASP A 70 14.42 -26.88 -4.92
CA ASP A 70 14.20 -25.45 -4.72
C ASP A 70 13.21 -24.90 -5.76
N PRO A 71 12.13 -24.16 -5.38
CA PRO A 71 11.13 -23.68 -6.32
C PRO A 71 11.70 -22.81 -7.46
N VAL A 72 12.68 -21.94 -7.18
CA VAL A 72 13.32 -21.11 -8.20
C VAL A 72 14.11 -21.98 -9.18
N LYS A 73 14.86 -22.95 -8.64
CA LYS A 73 15.63 -23.89 -9.44
C LYS A 73 14.73 -24.77 -10.32
N LEU A 74 13.61 -25.24 -9.80
CA LEU A 74 12.62 -26.02 -10.55
C LEU A 74 12.10 -25.23 -11.76
N VAL A 75 11.79 -23.94 -11.61
CA VAL A 75 11.37 -23.09 -12.71
C VAL A 75 12.49 -22.92 -13.75
N CYS A 76 13.74 -22.75 -13.31
CA CYS A 76 14.88 -22.65 -14.21
C CYS A 76 15.11 -23.95 -15.01
N GLU A 77 14.95 -25.12 -14.38
CA GLU A 77 15.04 -26.41 -15.09
C GLU A 77 13.88 -26.61 -16.07
N LEU A 78 12.65 -26.25 -15.66
CA LEU A 78 11.50 -26.30 -16.56
C LEU A 78 11.69 -25.38 -17.78
N TYR A 79 12.30 -24.19 -17.58
CA TYR A 79 12.60 -23.27 -18.67
C TYR A 79 13.59 -23.88 -19.69
N LYS A 80 14.61 -24.60 -19.22
CA LYS A 80 15.56 -25.27 -20.13
C LYS A 80 14.84 -26.33 -20.98
N VAL A 81 13.94 -27.12 -20.37
CA VAL A 81 13.12 -28.10 -21.08
C VAL A 81 12.16 -27.41 -22.06
N PHE A 82 11.51 -26.33 -21.61
CA PHE A 82 10.60 -25.55 -22.46
C PHE A 82 11.29 -25.01 -23.72
N LEU A 83 12.47 -24.42 -23.58
CA LEU A 83 13.24 -23.94 -24.74
C LEU A 83 13.62 -25.06 -25.72
N HIS A 84 13.98 -26.22 -25.19
CA HIS A 84 14.34 -27.38 -25.99
C HIS A 84 13.15 -27.92 -26.80
N GLU A 85 11.97 -28.08 -26.14
CA GLU A 85 10.81 -28.69 -26.77
C GLU A 85 10.07 -27.74 -27.73
N THR A 86 10.03 -26.44 -27.41
CA THR A 86 9.26 -25.45 -28.19
C THR A 86 10.11 -24.68 -29.21
N GLN A 87 11.43 -24.74 -29.10
CA GLN A 87 12.36 -23.90 -29.86
C GLN A 87 12.05 -22.41 -29.77
N SER A 88 11.44 -22.00 -28.62
CA SER A 88 11.07 -20.60 -28.34
C SER A 88 12.30 -19.72 -28.17
N LYS A 89 12.13 -18.41 -28.44
CA LYS A 89 13.13 -17.38 -28.17
C LYS A 89 12.79 -16.57 -26.90
N GLU A 90 11.81 -17.00 -26.15
CA GLU A 90 11.43 -16.33 -24.90
C GLU A 90 12.57 -16.37 -23.89
N THR A 91 12.72 -15.28 -23.14
CA THR A 91 13.72 -15.19 -22.07
C THR A 91 13.17 -15.80 -20.78
N LEU A 92 14.06 -16.16 -19.84
CA LEU A 92 13.64 -16.60 -18.52
C LEU A 92 12.80 -15.51 -17.81
N ASP A 93 13.06 -14.24 -18.08
CA ASP A 93 12.26 -13.11 -17.55
C ASP A 93 10.78 -13.19 -17.95
N ASP A 94 10.51 -13.58 -19.18
CA ASP A 94 9.15 -13.68 -19.72
C ASP A 94 8.49 -14.99 -19.30
N PHE A 95 9.24 -16.07 -19.19
CA PHE A 95 8.77 -17.41 -18.84
C PHE A 95 8.53 -17.63 -17.35
N TYR A 96 9.26 -16.96 -16.46
CA TYR A 96 9.35 -17.35 -15.06
C TYR A 96 7.98 -17.54 -14.38
N PHE A 97 7.08 -16.57 -14.52
CA PHE A 97 5.74 -16.66 -13.90
C PHE A 97 4.83 -17.71 -14.54
N TRP A 98 5.05 -17.99 -15.82
CA TRP A 98 4.43 -19.10 -16.53
C TRP A 98 4.93 -20.43 -15.99
N GLY A 99 6.22 -20.54 -15.79
CA GLY A 99 6.87 -21.72 -15.23
C GLY A 99 6.37 -22.09 -13.85
N GLU A 100 6.20 -21.11 -12.95
CA GLU A 100 5.60 -21.34 -11.62
C GLU A 100 4.18 -21.90 -11.74
N MET A 101 3.37 -21.36 -12.63
CA MET A 101 2.00 -21.83 -12.86
C MET A 101 1.98 -23.25 -13.42
N LEU A 102 2.84 -23.56 -14.39
CA LEU A 102 2.94 -24.91 -14.96
C LEU A 102 3.39 -25.94 -13.92
N ILE A 103 4.39 -25.60 -13.06
CA ILE A 103 4.80 -26.51 -11.97
C ILE A 103 3.64 -26.76 -11.01
N SER A 104 2.84 -25.75 -10.69
CA SER A 104 1.65 -25.90 -9.85
C SER A 104 0.61 -26.82 -10.49
N ASP A 105 0.39 -26.71 -11.79
CA ASP A 105 -0.52 -27.58 -12.52
C ASP A 105 -0.01 -29.01 -12.62
N PHE A 106 1.29 -29.22 -12.84
CA PHE A 106 1.92 -30.54 -12.84
C PHE A 106 1.88 -31.18 -11.45
N ASP A 107 2.12 -30.39 -10.40
CA ASP A 107 2.03 -30.84 -9.01
C ASP A 107 0.62 -31.34 -8.66
N ASP A 108 -0.42 -30.60 -9.07
CA ASP A 108 -1.80 -31.00 -8.85
C ASP A 108 -2.20 -32.23 -9.69
N ALA A 109 -1.73 -32.30 -10.94
CA ALA A 109 -1.94 -33.48 -11.79
C ALA A 109 -1.33 -34.76 -11.19
N ASP A 110 -0.11 -34.66 -10.66
CA ASP A 110 0.58 -35.80 -10.03
C ASP A 110 -0.05 -36.19 -8.70
N LYS A 111 -0.42 -35.23 -7.85
CA LYS A 111 -1.14 -35.48 -6.58
C LYS A 111 -2.48 -36.17 -6.81
N ASN A 112 -3.13 -35.89 -7.95
CA ASN A 112 -4.38 -36.56 -8.33
C ASN A 112 -4.18 -37.76 -9.26
N MET A 113 -2.92 -38.19 -9.48
CA MET A 113 -2.59 -39.36 -10.33
C MET A 113 -3.26 -39.30 -11.71
N VAL A 114 -3.32 -38.11 -12.29
CA VAL A 114 -3.95 -37.87 -13.58
C VAL A 114 -3.19 -38.60 -14.68
N ASP A 115 -3.92 -39.17 -15.63
CA ASP A 115 -3.34 -39.64 -16.87
C ASP A 115 -2.99 -38.44 -17.76
N THR A 116 -1.72 -38.04 -17.69
CA THR A 116 -1.20 -36.86 -18.37
C THR A 116 -1.12 -37.04 -19.88
N ASP A 117 -1.07 -38.26 -20.39
CA ASP A 117 -1.12 -38.57 -21.83
C ASP A 117 -2.47 -38.21 -22.37
N ASN A 118 -3.54 -38.56 -21.66
CA ASN A 118 -4.91 -38.20 -22.05
C ASN A 118 -5.20 -36.72 -21.78
N LEU A 119 -4.72 -36.14 -20.66
CA LEU A 119 -4.90 -34.71 -20.32
C LEU A 119 -4.29 -33.78 -21.35
N PHE A 120 -3.06 -34.05 -21.78
CA PHE A 120 -2.29 -33.20 -22.71
C PHE A 120 -2.36 -33.69 -24.15
N THR A 121 -3.29 -34.56 -24.48
CA THR A 121 -3.55 -34.94 -25.87
C THR A 121 -4.01 -33.72 -26.67
N ASN A 122 -3.70 -33.72 -27.99
CA ASN A 122 -4.13 -32.68 -28.92
C ASN A 122 -5.63 -32.40 -28.76
N LEU A 123 -6.00 -31.09 -28.61
CA LEU A 123 -7.38 -30.67 -28.41
C LEU A 123 -8.34 -31.21 -29.49
N GLN A 124 -7.85 -31.49 -30.73
CA GLN A 124 -8.62 -32.09 -31.79
C GLN A 124 -8.88 -33.58 -31.53
N ASP A 125 -7.89 -34.31 -31.02
CA ASP A 125 -8.01 -35.72 -30.66
C ASP A 125 -8.81 -35.92 -29.38
N LEU A 126 -8.73 -34.99 -28.43
CA LEU A 126 -9.67 -34.96 -27.30
C LEU A 126 -11.12 -34.89 -27.77
N LYS A 127 -11.44 -34.08 -28.80
CA LYS A 127 -12.75 -34.02 -29.40
C LYS A 127 -13.17 -35.38 -30.06
N ASN A 128 -12.22 -36.05 -30.72
CA ASN A 128 -12.48 -37.35 -31.35
C ASN A 128 -12.63 -38.51 -30.36
N ILE A 129 -11.86 -38.48 -29.24
CA ILE A 129 -12.00 -39.41 -28.11
C ILE A 129 -13.36 -39.25 -27.45
N MET A 130 -13.94 -38.07 -27.48
CA MET A 130 -15.27 -37.77 -26.93
C MET A 130 -16.42 -38.37 -27.71
N ASP A 131 -16.25 -38.62 -28.98
CA ASP A 131 -17.27 -39.30 -29.82
C ASP A 131 -17.34 -40.85 -29.60
N ASP A 132 -16.38 -41.41 -28.80
CA ASP A 132 -16.23 -42.88 -28.60
C ASP A 132 -16.32 -43.31 -27.11
N TYR A 133 -17.31 -42.75 -26.36
CA TYR A 133 -17.47 -42.82 -24.92
C TYR A 133 -17.91 -44.13 -24.31
N THR A 134 -16.98 -44.93 -23.84
CA THR A 134 -17.31 -46.05 -22.93
C THR A 134 -16.64 -45.93 -21.53
N CYS A 135 -15.86 -44.93 -21.29
CA CYS A 135 -14.98 -44.82 -20.08
C CYS A 135 -15.24 -43.64 -19.17
N LEU A 136 -16.10 -42.65 -19.51
CA LEU A 136 -16.35 -41.46 -18.70
C LEU A 136 -17.71 -41.54 -17.97
N ASN A 137 -17.77 -40.93 -16.76
CA ASN A 137 -19.04 -40.73 -16.08
C ASN A 137 -19.79 -39.51 -16.65
N ASN A 138 -21.10 -39.41 -16.40
CA ASN A 138 -21.95 -38.34 -16.96
C ASN A 138 -21.45 -36.92 -16.59
N GLU A 139 -20.88 -36.71 -15.40
CA GLU A 139 -20.35 -35.39 -14.97
C GLU A 139 -19.08 -34.96 -15.73
N GLN A 140 -18.21 -35.93 -16.04
CA GLN A 140 -17.03 -35.74 -16.84
C GLN A 140 -17.38 -35.38 -18.27
N GLU A 141 -18.35 -36.08 -18.84
CA GLU A 141 -18.88 -35.87 -20.19
C GLU A 141 -19.46 -34.46 -20.34
N GLU A 142 -20.31 -34.02 -19.40
CA GLU A 142 -20.87 -32.67 -19.41
C GLU A 142 -19.79 -31.58 -19.29
N ALA A 143 -18.78 -31.73 -18.39
CA ALA A 143 -17.72 -30.77 -18.21
C ALA A 143 -16.86 -30.58 -19.47
N ILE A 144 -16.57 -31.66 -20.16
CA ILE A 144 -15.81 -31.64 -21.40
C ILE A 144 -16.65 -31.04 -22.55
N GLN A 145 -17.93 -31.38 -22.67
CA GLN A 145 -18.82 -30.76 -23.63
C GLN A 145 -18.94 -29.24 -23.45
N GLN A 146 -19.05 -28.74 -22.22
CA GLN A 146 -19.03 -27.29 -21.91
C GLN A 146 -17.71 -26.63 -22.31
N PHE A 147 -16.56 -27.29 -22.09
CA PHE A 147 -15.28 -26.79 -22.56
C PHE A 147 -15.26 -26.55 -24.05
N PHE A 148 -15.68 -27.54 -24.86
CA PHE A 148 -15.68 -27.41 -26.32
C PHE A 148 -16.74 -26.45 -26.85
N GLN A 149 -17.89 -26.29 -26.19
CA GLN A 149 -18.88 -25.27 -26.54
C GLN A 149 -18.30 -23.85 -26.36
N ASN A 150 -17.54 -23.64 -25.29
CA ASN A 150 -16.90 -22.34 -25.01
C ASN A 150 -15.63 -22.12 -25.83
N PHE A 151 -14.98 -23.19 -26.31
CA PHE A 151 -13.72 -23.18 -27.07
C PHE A 151 -13.95 -23.54 -28.54
N SER A 152 -14.85 -22.80 -29.23
CA SER A 152 -15.11 -23.07 -30.66
C SER A 152 -13.85 -22.79 -31.50
N ILE A 153 -13.42 -23.79 -32.26
CA ILE A 153 -12.22 -23.77 -33.11
C ILE A 153 -12.41 -22.85 -34.34
N GLU A 154 -13.65 -22.44 -34.63
CA GLU A 154 -14.02 -21.73 -35.86
C GLU A 154 -13.58 -20.25 -35.92
N HIS A 155 -13.24 -19.61 -34.75
CA HIS A 155 -12.72 -18.23 -34.70
C HIS A 155 -11.32 -18.19 -34.11
N ARG A 156 -10.29 -18.38 -34.96
CA ARG A 156 -8.88 -18.32 -34.54
C ARG A 156 -8.41 -16.88 -34.34
N THR A 157 -8.10 -16.54 -33.08
CA THR A 157 -7.35 -15.33 -32.73
C THR A 157 -5.87 -15.70 -32.46
N VAL A 158 -4.95 -14.74 -32.61
CA VAL A 158 -3.51 -14.94 -32.31
C VAL A 158 -3.27 -15.54 -30.92
N LEU A 159 -4.09 -15.18 -29.94
CA LEU A 159 -4.01 -15.72 -28.59
C LEU A 159 -4.42 -17.19 -28.51
N LYS A 160 -5.46 -17.59 -29.25
CA LYS A 160 -5.89 -19.00 -29.36
C LYS A 160 -4.83 -19.88 -30.04
N GLU A 161 -4.21 -19.40 -31.11
CA GLU A 161 -3.14 -20.15 -31.79
C GLU A 161 -1.92 -20.37 -30.89
N ARG A 162 -1.53 -19.36 -30.11
CA ARG A 162 -0.48 -19.50 -29.10
C ARG A 162 -0.87 -20.49 -27.99
N PHE A 163 -2.10 -20.44 -27.49
CA PHE A 163 -2.60 -21.39 -26.50
C PHE A 163 -2.55 -22.82 -27.02
N ILE A 164 -3.05 -23.08 -28.23
CA ILE A 164 -3.06 -24.41 -28.84
C ILE A 164 -1.64 -24.95 -29.03
N SER A 165 -0.74 -24.13 -29.59
CA SER A 165 0.66 -24.54 -29.79
C SER A 165 1.40 -24.84 -28.50
N MET A 166 1.09 -24.08 -27.45
CA MET A 166 1.64 -24.33 -26.11
C MET A 166 1.04 -25.64 -25.54
N TRP A 167 -0.28 -25.84 -25.64
CA TRP A 167 -0.97 -27.05 -25.18
C TRP A 167 -0.41 -28.32 -25.81
N ASP A 168 -0.20 -28.32 -27.10
CA ASP A 168 0.33 -29.45 -27.84
C ASP A 168 1.77 -29.83 -27.42
N ALA A 169 2.54 -28.86 -26.88
CA ALA A 169 3.89 -29.10 -26.36
C ALA A 169 3.88 -29.59 -24.90
N LEU A 170 2.82 -29.33 -24.13
CA LEU A 170 2.81 -29.57 -22.66
C LEU A 170 3.06 -31.01 -22.27
N GLY A 171 2.50 -31.98 -23.02
CA GLY A 171 2.71 -33.41 -22.76
C GLY A 171 4.18 -33.80 -22.84
N ASN A 172 4.88 -33.32 -23.86
CA ASN A 172 6.32 -33.58 -24.03
C ASN A 172 7.15 -32.82 -22.99
N ILE A 173 6.80 -31.56 -22.68
CA ILE A 173 7.45 -30.78 -21.63
C ILE A 173 7.33 -31.48 -20.28
N TYR A 174 6.13 -31.95 -19.91
CA TYR A 174 5.89 -32.68 -18.68
C TYR A 174 6.76 -33.93 -18.58
N LYS A 175 6.75 -34.80 -19.58
CA LYS A 175 7.55 -36.03 -19.62
C LYS A 175 9.05 -35.76 -19.52
N LYS A 176 9.54 -34.80 -20.32
CA LYS A 176 10.94 -34.45 -20.34
C LYS A 176 11.41 -33.80 -19.04
N PHE A 177 10.56 -32.98 -18.44
CA PHE A 177 10.84 -32.37 -17.14
C PHE A 177 10.95 -33.45 -16.05
N HIS A 178 10.05 -34.44 -16.03
CA HIS A 178 10.15 -35.60 -15.15
C HIS A 178 11.46 -36.39 -15.33
N GLU A 179 11.86 -36.66 -16.57
CA GLU A 179 13.13 -37.33 -16.88
C GLU A 179 14.34 -36.57 -16.35
N VAL A 180 14.37 -35.24 -16.56
CA VAL A 180 15.46 -34.36 -16.07
C VAL A 180 15.54 -34.37 -14.57
N LEU A 181 14.42 -34.17 -13.88
CA LEU A 181 14.37 -34.10 -12.42
C LEU A 181 14.74 -35.46 -11.78
N SER A 182 14.16 -36.57 -12.27
CA SER A 182 14.44 -37.91 -11.77
C SER A 182 15.91 -38.31 -11.94
N SER A 183 16.55 -37.93 -13.06
CA SER A 183 17.98 -38.18 -13.27
C SER A 183 18.90 -37.49 -12.26
N ARG A 184 18.42 -36.43 -11.61
CA ARG A 184 19.11 -35.65 -10.58
C ARG A 184 18.71 -36.01 -9.15
N GLY A 185 17.74 -36.89 -8.98
CA GLY A 185 17.20 -37.25 -7.65
C GLY A 185 16.42 -36.11 -6.97
N ILE A 186 15.89 -35.17 -7.75
CA ILE A 186 15.05 -34.07 -7.27
C ILE A 186 13.65 -34.15 -7.86
N ALA A 187 12.66 -33.60 -7.17
CA ALA A 187 11.28 -33.56 -7.62
C ALA A 187 10.54 -32.33 -7.06
N TYR A 188 9.43 -31.92 -7.65
CA TYR A 188 8.40 -31.16 -6.95
C TYR A 188 7.52 -32.10 -6.13
N GLU A 189 6.72 -31.61 -5.22
CA GLU A 189 6.07 -32.41 -4.18
C GLU A 189 5.14 -33.49 -4.76
N GLY A 190 4.29 -33.14 -5.74
CA GLY A 190 3.37 -34.08 -6.37
C GLY A 190 4.09 -35.20 -7.12
N MET A 191 5.15 -34.88 -7.86
CA MET A 191 5.98 -35.88 -8.53
C MET A 191 6.60 -36.88 -7.53
N LEU A 192 7.13 -36.37 -6.39
CA LEU A 192 7.66 -37.21 -5.34
C LEU A 192 6.57 -38.15 -4.76
N TYR A 193 5.39 -37.61 -4.47
CA TYR A 193 4.29 -38.39 -3.90
C TYR A 193 3.80 -39.47 -4.85
N ARG A 194 3.65 -39.15 -6.13
CA ARG A 194 3.27 -40.11 -7.17
C ARG A 194 4.29 -41.22 -7.29
N HIS A 195 5.57 -40.87 -7.34
CA HIS A 195 6.66 -41.84 -7.39
C HIS A 195 6.65 -42.80 -6.19
N VAL A 196 6.49 -42.28 -4.98
CA VAL A 196 6.38 -43.09 -3.77
C VAL A 196 5.23 -44.09 -3.88
N ILE A 197 4.04 -43.65 -4.32
CA ILE A 197 2.88 -44.55 -4.41
C ILE A 197 3.02 -45.63 -5.48
N GLU A 198 3.64 -45.30 -6.61
CA GLU A 198 3.87 -46.24 -7.71
C GLU A 198 4.89 -47.35 -7.32
N HIS A 199 5.84 -47.05 -6.41
CA HIS A 199 6.89 -47.95 -5.99
C HIS A 199 6.78 -48.43 -4.53
N LEU A 200 5.64 -48.14 -3.85
CA LEU A 200 5.47 -48.42 -2.43
C LEU A 200 5.44 -49.92 -2.15
N ASP A 201 6.42 -50.40 -1.37
CA ASP A 201 6.41 -51.69 -0.72
C ASP A 201 5.89 -51.55 0.72
N VAL A 202 4.67 -51.99 0.97
CA VAL A 202 3.97 -51.85 2.25
C VAL A 202 4.63 -52.70 3.34
N GLU A 203 5.31 -53.81 2.99
CA GLU A 203 5.98 -54.66 3.94
C GLU A 203 7.31 -54.06 4.43
N ALA A 204 7.96 -53.25 3.60
CA ALA A 204 9.21 -52.56 3.95
C ALA A 204 9.01 -51.31 4.80
N LEU A 205 7.78 -50.92 5.13
CA LEU A 205 7.52 -49.71 5.90
C LEU A 205 8.02 -49.80 7.34
N PRO A 206 8.56 -48.68 7.90
CA PRO A 206 9.26 -48.69 9.19
C PRO A 206 8.36 -48.88 10.41
N TYR A 207 7.05 -48.65 10.30
CA TYR A 207 6.12 -48.81 11.41
C TYR A 207 5.12 -49.94 11.16
N GLU A 208 4.74 -50.59 12.24
CA GLU A 208 3.72 -51.66 12.19
C GLU A 208 2.31 -51.10 12.06
N ARG A 209 2.10 -49.89 12.58
CA ARG A 209 0.78 -49.24 12.60
C ARG A 209 0.87 -47.76 12.20
N TYR A 210 0.00 -47.32 11.33
CA TYR A 210 -0.18 -45.94 10.90
C TYR A 210 -1.57 -45.43 11.34
N VAL A 211 -1.59 -44.34 12.12
CA VAL A 211 -2.85 -43.74 12.64
C VAL A 211 -3.05 -42.39 12.01
N PHE A 212 -4.02 -42.27 11.16
CA PHE A 212 -4.36 -41.03 10.43
C PHE A 212 -5.44 -40.25 11.19
N ILE A 213 -5.17 -39.00 11.58
CA ILE A 213 -6.04 -38.24 12.46
C ILE A 213 -6.42 -36.89 11.81
N GLY A 214 -7.73 -36.64 11.66
CA GLY A 214 -8.31 -35.36 11.34
C GLY A 214 -8.02 -34.82 9.95
N PHE A 215 -7.95 -35.71 8.98
CA PHE A 215 -7.92 -35.34 7.56
C PHE A 215 -9.32 -34.96 7.08
N ASN A 216 -9.40 -34.22 5.99
CA ASN A 216 -10.65 -33.87 5.32
C ASN A 216 -10.58 -34.20 3.82
N VAL A 217 -10.06 -33.29 3.00
CA VAL A 217 -9.86 -33.56 1.57
C VAL A 217 -8.61 -34.41 1.41
N LEU A 218 -8.75 -35.51 0.71
CA LEU A 218 -7.65 -36.38 0.31
C LEU A 218 -7.44 -36.27 -1.20
N ASN A 219 -6.22 -36.01 -1.62
CA ASN A 219 -5.86 -36.20 -3.02
C ASN A 219 -5.74 -37.69 -3.38
N LYS A 220 -5.58 -37.99 -4.65
CA LYS A 220 -5.60 -39.38 -5.11
C LYS A 220 -4.40 -40.22 -4.60
N VAL A 221 -3.23 -39.59 -4.48
CA VAL A 221 -2.05 -40.30 -3.92
C VAL A 221 -2.25 -40.63 -2.45
N GLU A 222 -2.84 -39.74 -1.65
CA GLU A 222 -3.17 -39.98 -0.25
C GLU A 222 -4.24 -41.08 -0.11
N GLN A 223 -5.29 -41.04 -0.93
CA GLN A 223 -6.32 -42.08 -0.95
C GLN A 223 -5.71 -43.43 -1.27
N THR A 224 -4.79 -43.50 -2.23
CA THR A 224 -4.12 -44.75 -2.62
C THR A 224 -3.22 -45.27 -1.50
N LEU A 225 -2.49 -44.37 -0.82
CA LEU A 225 -1.69 -44.74 0.36
C LEU A 225 -2.60 -45.33 1.45
N PHE A 226 -3.67 -44.66 1.78
CA PHE A 226 -4.61 -45.08 2.82
C PHE A 226 -5.21 -46.46 2.49
N LYS A 227 -5.58 -46.66 1.24
CA LYS A 227 -6.12 -47.95 0.78
C LYS A 227 -5.11 -49.10 0.87
N LYS A 228 -3.86 -48.90 0.38
CA LYS A 228 -2.78 -49.90 0.50
C LYS A 228 -2.49 -50.27 1.94
N LEU A 229 -2.44 -49.31 2.85
CA LEU A 229 -2.20 -49.52 4.27
C LEU A 229 -3.41 -50.21 4.97
N GLN A 230 -4.63 -49.86 4.57
CA GLN A 230 -5.86 -50.52 5.05
C GLN A 230 -5.93 -51.98 4.63
N GLU A 231 -5.65 -52.29 3.36
CA GLU A 231 -5.60 -53.65 2.82
C GLU A 231 -4.52 -54.52 3.53
N ALA A 232 -3.41 -53.89 3.94
CA ALA A 232 -2.37 -54.56 4.71
C ALA A 232 -2.67 -54.68 6.23
N GLY A 233 -3.79 -54.14 6.69
CA GLY A 233 -4.16 -54.13 8.10
C GLY A 233 -3.27 -53.21 8.97
N LYS A 234 -2.54 -52.30 8.39
CA LYS A 234 -1.58 -51.40 9.07
C LYS A 234 -2.14 -50.02 9.37
N ALA A 235 -3.40 -49.68 9.00
CA ALA A 235 -3.97 -48.34 9.15
C ALA A 235 -5.14 -48.28 10.12
N ILE A 236 -5.23 -47.16 10.87
CA ILE A 236 -6.41 -46.75 11.65
C ILE A 236 -6.72 -45.31 11.26
N PHE A 237 -8.02 -45.00 11.07
CA PHE A 237 -8.47 -43.68 10.61
C PHE A 237 -9.40 -43.02 11.63
N TYR A 238 -9.13 -41.79 12.02
CA TYR A 238 -9.99 -40.97 12.88
C TYR A 238 -10.38 -39.70 12.16
N TRP A 239 -11.70 -39.58 11.89
CA TRP A 239 -12.29 -38.41 11.21
C TRP A 239 -12.96 -37.52 12.23
N ASP A 240 -12.77 -36.21 12.11
CA ASP A 240 -13.50 -35.23 12.90
C ASP A 240 -14.66 -34.63 12.10
N TYR A 241 -15.87 -34.77 12.58
CA TYR A 241 -17.08 -34.31 11.91
C TYR A 241 -18.19 -34.02 12.91
N ASP A 242 -19.32 -33.49 12.43
CA ASP A 242 -20.55 -33.38 13.22
C ASP A 242 -21.74 -33.76 12.36
N GLU A 243 -22.71 -34.42 12.97
CA GLU A 243 -23.94 -34.89 12.31
C GLU A 243 -24.71 -33.75 11.64
N PHE A 244 -24.58 -32.52 12.19
CA PHE A 244 -25.23 -31.32 11.68
C PHE A 244 -24.95 -31.07 10.19
N TYR A 245 -23.70 -31.15 9.73
CA TYR A 245 -23.36 -30.98 8.32
C TYR A 245 -23.11 -32.30 7.56
N MET A 246 -23.29 -33.42 8.24
CA MET A 246 -23.29 -34.72 7.59
C MET A 246 -24.67 -35.11 7.07
N SER A 247 -25.74 -34.63 7.69
CA SER A 247 -27.12 -34.83 7.22
C SER A 247 -27.43 -33.92 6.02
N SER A 248 -28.31 -34.40 5.14
CA SER A 248 -28.80 -33.61 4.02
C SER A 248 -29.88 -32.65 4.49
N HIS A 249 -29.61 -31.34 4.44
CA HIS A 249 -30.60 -30.32 4.76
C HIS A 249 -31.33 -29.87 3.50
N SER A 250 -32.64 -30.03 3.46
CA SER A 250 -33.52 -29.52 2.42
C SER A 250 -34.14 -28.19 2.90
N PHE A 251 -33.70 -27.06 2.35
CA PHE A 251 -34.29 -25.75 2.66
C PHE A 251 -35.35 -25.29 1.66
N VAL A 252 -35.43 -25.90 0.49
CA VAL A 252 -36.31 -25.45 -0.61
C VAL A 252 -37.33 -26.47 -1.06
N ASN A 253 -36.96 -27.74 -1.11
CA ASN A 253 -37.86 -28.84 -1.47
C ASN A 253 -37.51 -30.11 -0.68
N ALA A 254 -38.49 -30.67 0.01
CA ALA A 254 -38.31 -31.90 0.78
C ALA A 254 -37.89 -33.13 -0.08
N ASP A 255 -38.02 -33.01 -1.39
CA ASP A 255 -37.83 -34.12 -2.33
C ASP A 255 -36.40 -34.20 -2.91
N GLU A 256 -35.57 -33.13 -2.77
CA GLU A 256 -34.18 -33.16 -3.22
C GLU A 256 -33.25 -32.65 -2.13
N PRO A 257 -32.70 -33.56 -1.30
CA PRO A 257 -31.76 -33.18 -0.26
C PRO A 257 -30.41 -32.69 -0.87
N TYR A 258 -30.08 -31.44 -0.64
CA TYR A 258 -28.77 -30.86 -1.05
C TYR A 258 -27.68 -31.22 -0.02
N PRO A 259 -26.60 -31.90 -0.42
CA PRO A 259 -25.54 -32.27 0.51
C PRO A 259 -24.81 -31.03 0.99
N HIS A 260 -24.67 -30.88 2.32
CA HIS A 260 -23.91 -29.78 2.92
C HIS A 260 -22.42 -29.88 2.52
N GLU A 261 -21.84 -28.77 2.02
CA GLU A 261 -20.48 -28.73 1.46
C GLU A 261 -19.39 -29.08 2.49
N ALA A 262 -19.55 -28.70 3.76
CA ALA A 262 -18.59 -29.05 4.81
C ALA A 262 -18.47 -30.56 5.06
N GLY A 263 -19.51 -31.30 4.80
CA GLY A 263 -19.56 -32.78 4.96
C GLY A 263 -19.18 -33.58 3.71
N GLU A 264 -18.98 -32.94 2.57
CA GLU A 264 -18.85 -33.62 1.26
C GLU A 264 -17.76 -34.70 1.25
N PHE A 265 -16.54 -34.31 1.62
CA PHE A 265 -15.36 -35.22 1.61
C PHE A 265 -15.40 -36.21 2.76
N ILE A 266 -15.83 -35.81 3.94
CA ILE A 266 -15.91 -36.68 5.11
C ILE A 266 -16.90 -37.81 4.89
N ARG A 267 -18.06 -37.59 4.24
CA ARG A 267 -19.03 -38.68 3.88
C ARG A 267 -18.36 -39.75 3.03
N ARG A 268 -17.54 -39.33 2.04
CA ARG A 268 -16.76 -40.25 1.20
C ARG A 268 -15.73 -41.02 1.99
N ASN A 269 -14.94 -40.28 2.79
CA ASN A 269 -13.85 -40.85 3.58
C ASN A 269 -14.35 -41.86 4.61
N LEU A 270 -15.43 -41.56 5.34
CA LEU A 270 -16.04 -42.49 6.30
C LEU A 270 -16.54 -43.81 5.68
N ARG A 271 -17.04 -43.73 4.45
CA ARG A 271 -17.46 -44.90 3.71
C ARG A 271 -16.26 -45.76 3.28
N ASP A 272 -15.21 -45.15 2.77
CA ASP A 272 -14.06 -45.82 2.19
C ASP A 272 -13.01 -46.19 3.29
N PHE A 273 -12.93 -45.44 4.36
CA PHE A 273 -12.01 -45.61 5.48
C PHE A 273 -12.72 -45.43 6.84
N PRO A 274 -13.42 -46.46 7.35
CA PRO A 274 -14.23 -46.34 8.58
C PRO A 274 -13.45 -45.92 9.81
N SER A 275 -14.04 -45.04 10.63
CA SER A 275 -13.50 -44.65 11.96
C SER A 275 -13.93 -45.64 13.04
N PRO A 276 -13.06 -45.96 14.01
CA PRO A 276 -13.45 -46.80 15.13
C PRO A 276 -14.28 -46.08 16.21
N LEU A 277 -14.32 -44.75 16.20
CA LEU A 277 -15.14 -43.98 17.16
C LEU A 277 -16.63 -44.05 16.83
N PRO A 278 -17.51 -44.22 17.82
CA PRO A 278 -18.98 -44.28 17.62
C PRO A 278 -19.51 -42.92 17.14
N ALA A 279 -20.48 -42.97 16.21
CA ALA A 279 -21.04 -41.78 15.57
C ALA A 279 -21.78 -40.85 16.58
N GLU A 280 -22.29 -41.39 17.66
CA GLU A 280 -23.01 -40.64 18.70
C GLU A 280 -22.16 -39.57 19.39
N LEU A 281 -20.83 -39.67 19.33
CA LEU A 281 -19.89 -38.67 19.87
C LEU A 281 -19.83 -37.40 19.01
N PHE A 282 -20.31 -37.43 17.78
CA PHE A 282 -20.19 -36.38 16.79
C PHE A 282 -21.50 -35.61 16.57
N ASN A 283 -22.26 -35.36 17.64
CA ASN A 283 -23.49 -34.56 17.63
C ASN A 283 -23.37 -33.43 18.67
N THR A 284 -22.51 -32.45 18.41
CA THR A 284 -22.21 -31.38 19.34
C THR A 284 -22.56 -29.99 18.81
N LEU A 285 -22.57 -29.81 17.49
CA LEU A 285 -22.79 -28.49 16.88
C LEU A 285 -24.22 -28.00 17.12
N ALA A 286 -25.23 -28.85 16.98
CA ALA A 286 -26.62 -28.47 17.18
C ALA A 286 -27.02 -28.15 18.65
N ARG A 287 -26.14 -28.40 19.65
CA ARG A 287 -26.39 -28.07 21.04
C ARG A 287 -26.41 -26.55 21.27
N PRO A 288 -27.25 -26.04 22.20
CA PRO A 288 -27.26 -24.60 22.49
C PRO A 288 -25.89 -24.05 22.87
N LYS A 289 -25.49 -22.94 22.24
CA LYS A 289 -24.21 -22.24 22.41
C LYS A 289 -24.48 -20.73 22.44
N GLU A 290 -23.59 -19.98 23.04
CA GLU A 290 -23.60 -18.51 22.96
C GLU A 290 -22.86 -18.06 21.72
N ILE A 291 -23.60 -17.51 20.73
CA ILE A 291 -23.03 -17.08 19.46
C ILE A 291 -23.32 -15.61 19.21
N HIS A 292 -22.26 -14.83 19.00
CA HIS A 292 -22.30 -13.40 18.72
C HIS A 292 -21.79 -13.10 17.31
N TYR A 293 -22.58 -12.35 16.55
CA TYR A 293 -22.16 -11.72 15.29
C TYR A 293 -22.00 -10.23 15.54
N ILE A 294 -20.78 -9.72 15.37
CA ILE A 294 -20.43 -8.33 15.69
C ILE A 294 -19.96 -7.61 14.43
N ALA A 295 -20.73 -6.62 14.02
CA ALA A 295 -20.38 -5.71 12.95
C ALA A 295 -19.40 -4.64 13.45
N ALA A 296 -18.26 -4.50 12.82
CA ALA A 296 -17.25 -3.50 13.16
C ALA A 296 -17.04 -2.53 11.98
N PRO A 297 -16.86 -1.22 12.22
CA PRO A 297 -16.64 -0.26 11.15
C PRO A 297 -15.27 -0.40 10.47
N THR A 298 -14.27 -0.92 11.18
CA THR A 298 -12.90 -1.14 10.68
C THR A 298 -12.25 -2.35 11.32
N GLU A 299 -11.24 -2.92 10.68
CA GLU A 299 -10.43 -4.00 11.26
C GLU A 299 -9.73 -3.58 12.57
N ASN A 300 -9.27 -2.33 12.66
CA ASN A 300 -8.66 -1.81 13.89
C ASN A 300 -9.68 -1.74 15.05
N ALA A 301 -10.96 -1.47 14.76
CA ALA A 301 -12.01 -1.52 15.78
C ALA A 301 -12.21 -2.94 16.31
N GLN A 302 -12.08 -3.97 15.46
CA GLN A 302 -12.13 -5.36 15.88
C GLN A 302 -10.98 -5.70 16.85
N ALA A 303 -9.75 -5.32 16.52
CA ALA A 303 -8.61 -5.53 17.40
C ALA A 303 -8.77 -4.80 18.74
N ARG A 304 -9.27 -3.57 18.74
CA ARG A 304 -9.51 -2.79 19.96
C ARG A 304 -10.65 -3.32 20.83
N TYR A 305 -11.53 -4.13 20.32
CA TYR A 305 -12.56 -4.81 21.10
C TYR A 305 -12.00 -5.98 21.93
N LEU A 306 -10.88 -6.56 21.53
CA LEU A 306 -10.27 -7.73 22.18
C LEU A 306 -10.07 -7.59 23.70
N PRO A 307 -9.56 -6.47 24.26
CA PRO A 307 -9.38 -6.35 25.69
C PRO A 307 -10.68 -6.56 26.50
N ALA A 308 -11.79 -6.03 25.99
CA ALA A 308 -13.10 -6.22 26.63
C ALA A 308 -13.54 -7.69 26.52
N TRP A 309 -13.44 -8.27 25.32
CA TRP A 309 -13.81 -9.66 25.10
C TRP A 309 -12.96 -10.62 25.93
N ILE A 310 -11.64 -10.42 26.01
CA ILE A 310 -10.72 -11.28 26.77
C ILE A 310 -11.06 -11.26 28.27
N ARG A 311 -11.29 -10.08 28.86
CA ARG A 311 -11.64 -9.97 30.30
C ARG A 311 -12.90 -10.75 30.66
N GLU A 312 -13.85 -10.87 29.73
CA GLU A 312 -15.09 -11.62 29.94
C GLU A 312 -14.96 -13.11 29.66
N ASN A 313 -14.03 -13.50 28.76
CA ASN A 313 -14.02 -14.83 28.15
C ASN A 313 -12.74 -15.64 28.40
N LEU A 314 -11.69 -15.03 28.98
CA LEU A 314 -10.47 -15.78 29.28
C LEU A 314 -10.76 -16.84 30.33
N THR A 315 -10.48 -18.09 29.99
CA THR A 315 -10.66 -19.23 30.88
C THR A 315 -9.49 -19.36 31.85
N LYS A 316 -9.68 -20.12 32.96
CA LYS A 316 -8.56 -20.43 33.88
C LYS A 316 -7.44 -21.20 33.20
N GLN A 317 -7.77 -22.01 32.21
CA GLN A 317 -6.82 -22.67 31.31
C GLN A 317 -6.75 -21.83 30.04
N GLU A 318 -5.83 -20.86 29.98
CA GLU A 318 -5.72 -19.89 28.86
C GLU A 318 -5.72 -20.57 27.49
N LYS A 319 -5.19 -21.79 27.35
CA LYS A 319 -5.13 -22.59 26.13
C LYS A 319 -6.50 -22.99 25.55
N GLU A 320 -7.58 -22.91 26.35
CA GLU A 320 -8.96 -23.16 25.89
C GLU A 320 -9.58 -21.96 25.18
N THR A 321 -8.87 -20.82 25.15
CA THR A 321 -9.30 -19.58 24.51
C THR A 321 -8.49 -19.32 23.26
N ALA A 322 -9.17 -19.08 22.13
CA ALA A 322 -8.51 -18.78 20.86
C ALA A 322 -9.00 -17.48 20.21
N ILE A 323 -8.04 -16.77 19.63
CA ILE A 323 -8.26 -15.65 18.70
C ILE A 323 -7.85 -16.16 17.31
N VAL A 324 -8.80 -16.22 16.40
CA VAL A 324 -8.57 -16.70 15.02
C VAL A 324 -8.66 -15.53 14.05
N LEU A 325 -7.62 -15.36 13.25
CA LEU A 325 -7.49 -14.29 12.27
C LEU A 325 -7.79 -14.83 10.87
N CYS A 326 -8.90 -14.41 10.26
CA CYS A 326 -9.17 -14.69 8.85
C CYS A 326 -8.27 -13.83 7.95
N ASN A 327 -7.96 -12.59 8.40
CA ASN A 327 -6.92 -11.74 7.82
C ASN A 327 -5.69 -11.73 8.75
N GLU A 328 -4.65 -12.45 8.37
CA GLU A 328 -3.42 -12.57 9.18
C GLU A 328 -2.65 -11.23 9.33
N ALA A 329 -2.93 -10.25 8.46
CA ALA A 329 -2.34 -8.91 8.57
C ALA A 329 -2.75 -8.17 9.87
N LEU A 330 -3.81 -8.63 10.54
CA LEU A 330 -4.25 -8.11 11.83
C LEU A 330 -3.39 -8.55 13.03
N LEU A 331 -2.39 -9.40 12.84
CA LEU A 331 -1.57 -9.89 13.94
C LEU A 331 -0.98 -8.75 14.78
N GLN A 332 -0.39 -7.73 14.16
CA GLN A 332 0.19 -6.57 14.86
C GLN A 332 -0.85 -5.78 15.68
N PRO A 333 -1.97 -5.30 15.10
CA PRO A 333 -3.01 -4.65 15.88
C PRO A 333 -3.54 -5.49 17.03
N VAL A 334 -3.65 -6.80 16.86
CA VAL A 334 -4.09 -7.75 17.89
C VAL A 334 -3.09 -7.82 19.03
N LEU A 335 -1.80 -7.99 18.73
CA LEU A 335 -0.75 -8.05 19.76
C LEU A 335 -0.68 -6.77 20.60
N HIS A 336 -0.77 -5.60 19.94
CA HIS A 336 -0.79 -4.31 20.63
C HIS A 336 -2.09 -4.04 21.41
N SER A 337 -3.13 -4.84 21.20
CA SER A 337 -4.41 -4.71 21.90
C SER A 337 -4.59 -5.74 23.02
N LEU A 338 -3.62 -6.62 23.26
CA LEU A 338 -3.72 -7.59 24.36
C LEU A 338 -3.65 -6.88 25.71
N PRO A 339 -4.52 -7.21 26.65
CA PRO A 339 -4.49 -6.64 28.01
C PRO A 339 -3.44 -7.33 28.88
N ASP A 340 -2.95 -6.63 29.91
CA ASP A 340 -1.89 -7.11 30.82
C ASP A 340 -2.28 -8.37 31.63
N GLU A 341 -3.56 -8.69 31.68
CA GLU A 341 -4.10 -9.88 32.36
C GLU A 341 -3.71 -11.19 31.64
N VAL A 342 -3.40 -11.12 30.33
CA VAL A 342 -2.94 -12.27 29.56
C VAL A 342 -1.46 -12.49 29.82
N LYS A 343 -1.11 -13.59 30.45
CA LYS A 343 0.27 -13.89 30.86
C LYS A 343 1.07 -14.62 29.78
N HIS A 344 0.41 -15.53 29.08
CA HIS A 344 1.04 -16.35 28.07
C HIS A 344 0.20 -16.37 26.82
N VAL A 345 0.88 -16.18 25.70
CA VAL A 345 0.28 -16.21 24.36
C VAL A 345 1.11 -17.10 23.47
N ASN A 346 0.44 -18.01 22.79
CA ASN A 346 1.06 -18.79 21.72
C ASN A 346 0.60 -18.27 20.36
N ILE A 347 1.53 -17.77 19.57
CA ILE A 347 1.26 -17.25 18.22
C ILE A 347 1.70 -18.32 17.22
N THR A 348 0.75 -18.81 16.45
CA THR A 348 1.00 -19.92 15.53
C THR A 348 1.38 -19.49 14.13
N MET A 349 0.96 -18.29 13.75
CA MET A 349 1.38 -17.64 12.53
C MET A 349 2.79 -17.08 12.71
N GLY A 350 3.64 -17.21 11.71
CA GLY A 350 4.92 -16.50 11.73
C GLY A 350 4.70 -14.99 11.60
N PHE A 351 5.65 -14.22 12.14
CA PHE A 351 5.65 -12.76 11.89
C PHE A 351 6.05 -12.50 10.44
N PRO A 352 5.22 -11.79 9.63
CA PRO A 352 5.54 -11.53 8.24
C PRO A 352 6.82 -10.70 8.10
N LEU A 353 7.80 -11.20 7.36
CA LEU A 353 9.03 -10.44 7.08
C LEU A 353 8.73 -9.10 6.41
N SER A 354 7.65 -9.02 5.63
CA SER A 354 7.18 -7.80 4.97
C SER A 354 6.82 -6.66 5.94
N GLN A 355 6.58 -6.95 7.21
CA GLN A 355 6.29 -5.96 8.25
C GLN A 355 7.54 -5.55 9.07
N THR A 356 8.73 -5.98 8.66
CA THR A 356 9.98 -5.67 9.34
C THR A 356 10.74 -4.52 8.69
N PRO A 357 11.58 -3.79 9.45
CA PRO A 357 12.43 -2.73 8.89
C PRO A 357 13.39 -3.25 7.80
N VAL A 358 13.89 -4.49 7.91
CA VAL A 358 14.80 -5.05 6.91
C VAL A 358 14.12 -5.22 5.55
N TYR A 359 12.84 -5.55 5.51
CA TYR A 359 12.11 -5.66 4.25
C TYR A 359 11.96 -4.30 3.56
N SER A 360 11.55 -3.26 4.30
CA SER A 360 11.42 -1.90 3.75
C SER A 360 12.77 -1.36 3.28
N PHE A 361 13.84 -1.66 4.00
CA PHE A 361 15.19 -1.29 3.61
C PHE A 361 15.62 -1.97 2.31
N LEU A 362 15.46 -3.31 2.23
CA LEU A 362 15.86 -4.07 1.04
C LEU A 362 15.05 -3.72 -0.19
N THR A 363 13.75 -3.51 -0.04
CA THR A 363 12.91 -3.08 -1.17
C THR A 363 13.32 -1.69 -1.68
N SER A 364 13.63 -0.75 -0.77
CA SER A 364 14.14 0.58 -1.15
C SER A 364 15.52 0.52 -1.79
N LEU A 365 16.41 -0.35 -1.31
CA LEU A 365 17.75 -0.56 -1.86
C LEU A 365 17.68 -1.17 -3.26
N LEU A 366 16.85 -2.20 -3.44
CA LEU A 366 16.61 -2.82 -4.76
C LEU A 366 16.01 -1.81 -5.75
N GLU A 367 15.05 -0.99 -5.30
CA GLU A 367 14.47 0.09 -6.10
C GLU A 367 15.50 1.14 -6.49
N LEU A 368 16.39 1.55 -5.57
CA LEU A 368 17.48 2.47 -5.85
C LEU A 368 18.37 1.95 -7.00
N HIS A 369 18.73 0.66 -6.96
CA HIS A 369 19.68 0.09 -7.93
C HIS A 369 19.04 -0.34 -9.25
N THR A 370 17.70 -0.50 -9.31
CA THR A 370 16.98 -0.87 -10.55
C THR A 370 16.41 0.34 -11.29
N HIS A 371 15.72 1.23 -10.57
CA HIS A 371 15.01 2.39 -11.14
C HIS A 371 15.58 3.73 -10.67
N GLY A 372 16.15 3.77 -9.46
CA GLY A 372 16.66 4.99 -8.86
C GLY A 372 17.97 5.49 -9.46
N TYR A 373 18.74 4.66 -10.17
CA TYR A 373 19.98 5.03 -10.83
C TYR A 373 19.81 5.04 -12.35
N ASN A 374 20.05 6.17 -12.97
CA ASN A 374 20.03 6.31 -14.42
C ASN A 374 21.43 6.08 -14.99
N GLN A 375 21.63 4.98 -15.71
CA GLN A 375 22.92 4.61 -16.30
C GLN A 375 23.42 5.59 -17.37
N HIS A 376 22.53 6.28 -18.11
CA HIS A 376 22.92 7.23 -19.14
C HIS A 376 23.46 8.55 -18.55
N SER A 377 22.84 9.05 -17.49
CA SER A 377 23.28 10.28 -16.83
C SER A 377 24.29 10.05 -15.69
N GLY A 378 24.44 8.81 -15.22
CA GLY A 378 25.28 8.49 -14.07
C GLY A 378 24.78 9.04 -12.74
N ARG A 379 23.47 9.34 -12.61
CA ARG A 379 22.87 10.04 -11.47
C ARG A 379 21.77 9.22 -10.79
N TYR A 380 21.58 9.48 -9.50
CA TYR A 380 20.47 8.93 -8.71
C TYR A 380 19.27 9.86 -8.72
N THR A 381 18.07 9.32 -8.50
CA THR A 381 16.87 10.12 -8.25
C THR A 381 16.77 10.51 -6.77
N TYR A 382 16.44 11.77 -6.49
CA TYR A 382 16.32 12.31 -5.13
C TYR A 382 15.42 11.46 -4.21
N LEU A 383 14.25 11.07 -4.70
CA LEU A 383 13.27 10.32 -3.90
C LEU A 383 13.82 8.98 -3.40
N SER A 384 14.46 8.20 -4.28
CA SER A 384 15.06 6.91 -3.91
C SER A 384 16.21 7.08 -2.92
N VAL A 385 17.04 8.14 -3.09
CA VAL A 385 18.15 8.46 -2.18
C VAL A 385 17.62 8.84 -0.80
N VAL A 386 16.69 9.79 -0.73
CA VAL A 386 16.16 10.29 0.54
C VAL A 386 15.38 9.23 1.31
N THR A 387 14.67 8.34 0.62
CA THR A 387 14.01 7.20 1.26
C THR A 387 15.02 6.35 2.05
N LEU A 388 16.17 6.06 1.49
CA LEU A 388 17.24 5.32 2.19
C LEU A 388 17.94 6.15 3.25
N LEU A 389 18.23 7.45 3.00
CA LEU A 389 18.85 8.33 4.00
C LEU A 389 17.99 8.50 5.26
N LYS A 390 16.67 8.50 5.13
CA LYS A 390 15.70 8.55 6.24
C LYS A 390 15.49 7.23 6.95
N HIS A 391 15.90 6.12 6.35
CA HIS A 391 15.67 4.82 6.95
C HIS A 391 16.41 4.66 8.28
N PRO A 392 15.81 4.06 9.33
CA PRO A 392 16.43 3.91 10.66
C PRO A 392 17.81 3.26 10.61
N TYR A 393 18.02 2.22 9.82
CA TYR A 393 19.33 1.58 9.69
C TYR A 393 20.41 2.53 9.15
N THR A 394 20.09 3.35 8.15
CA THR A 394 21.02 4.33 7.61
C THR A 394 21.34 5.40 8.64
N ARG A 395 20.34 5.87 9.40
CA ARG A 395 20.55 6.86 10.50
C ARG A 395 21.45 6.34 11.61
N GLN A 396 21.37 5.05 11.92
CA GLN A 396 22.21 4.43 12.96
C GLN A 396 23.64 4.16 12.48
N LEU A 397 23.84 3.81 11.20
CA LEU A 397 25.15 3.44 10.65
C LEU A 397 25.92 4.62 10.05
N SER A 398 25.25 5.71 9.70
CA SER A 398 25.88 6.91 9.12
C SER A 398 25.50 8.17 9.89
N SER A 399 26.47 8.82 10.51
CA SER A 399 26.29 10.14 11.12
C SER A 399 26.09 11.28 10.10
N ASN A 400 26.46 11.06 8.83
CA ASN A 400 26.32 12.02 7.76
C ASN A 400 24.96 11.99 7.05
N SER A 401 24.15 10.98 7.29
CA SER A 401 22.88 10.76 6.58
C SER A 401 21.88 11.92 6.72
N GLU A 402 21.77 12.50 7.93
CA GLU A 402 20.87 13.62 8.19
C GLU A 402 21.37 14.95 7.59
N SER A 403 22.66 15.23 7.71
CA SER A 403 23.25 16.44 7.11
C SER A 403 23.18 16.40 5.59
N LEU A 404 23.44 15.25 4.99
CA LEU A 404 23.33 15.03 3.54
C LEU A 404 21.88 15.20 3.06
N GLU A 405 20.89 14.63 3.75
CA GLU A 405 19.48 14.83 3.42
C GLU A 405 19.09 16.31 3.42
N LYS A 406 19.48 17.05 4.50
CA LYS A 406 19.21 18.48 4.60
C LYS A 406 19.89 19.29 3.49
N GLU A 407 21.13 18.94 3.13
CA GLU A 407 21.87 19.57 2.03
C GLU A 407 21.18 19.35 0.68
N LEU A 408 20.82 18.09 0.36
CA LEU A 408 20.11 17.76 -0.89
C LEU A 408 18.75 18.47 -0.98
N THR A 409 18.03 18.56 0.14
CA THR A 409 16.75 19.26 0.23
C THR A 409 16.92 20.77 0.03
N LYS A 410 17.86 21.39 0.74
CA LYS A 410 18.10 22.84 0.69
C LYS A 410 18.50 23.32 -0.71
N HIS A 411 19.29 22.53 -1.43
CA HIS A 411 19.79 22.86 -2.76
C HIS A 411 18.94 22.25 -3.90
N ASN A 412 17.76 21.70 -3.62
CA ASN A 412 16.88 21.07 -4.60
C ASN A 412 17.63 20.12 -5.57
N ARG A 413 18.51 19.26 -5.00
CA ARG A 413 19.34 18.32 -5.78
C ARG A 413 18.50 17.11 -6.20
N PHE A 414 17.76 17.24 -7.30
CA PHE A 414 16.87 16.18 -7.80
C PHE A 414 17.60 14.97 -8.37
N TYR A 415 18.80 15.19 -8.88
CA TYR A 415 19.62 14.17 -9.52
C TYR A 415 21.07 14.19 -9.00
N PRO A 416 21.30 13.76 -7.73
CA PRO A 416 22.62 13.78 -7.16
C PRO A 416 23.55 12.78 -7.83
N LEU A 417 24.84 13.14 -7.94
CA LEU A 417 25.91 12.26 -8.39
C LEU A 417 26.33 11.30 -7.26
N PRO A 418 26.84 10.09 -7.61
CA PRO A 418 27.36 9.14 -6.61
C PRO A 418 28.39 9.78 -5.65
N GLY A 419 29.32 10.58 -6.16
CA GLY A 419 30.34 11.23 -5.35
C GLY A 419 29.80 12.26 -4.36
N GLU A 420 28.63 12.87 -4.60
CA GLU A 420 27.96 13.77 -3.65
C GLU A 420 27.37 13.01 -2.46
N LEU A 421 27.00 11.72 -2.66
CA LEU A 421 26.33 10.87 -1.70
C LEU A 421 27.29 10.07 -0.80
N GLN A 422 28.50 9.79 -1.29
CA GLN A 422 29.47 8.89 -0.66
C GLN A 422 30.30 9.64 0.42
N ARG A 423 29.64 10.03 1.52
CA ARG A 423 30.26 10.84 2.59
C ARG A 423 30.94 10.01 3.70
N ASP A 424 30.63 8.74 3.79
CA ASP A 424 31.25 7.77 4.71
C ASP A 424 31.25 6.38 4.10
N GLU A 425 31.80 5.42 4.84
CA GLU A 425 31.95 4.03 4.36
C GLU A 425 30.60 3.37 4.08
N PHE A 426 29.60 3.56 4.95
CA PHE A 426 28.28 2.96 4.77
C PHE A 426 27.52 3.61 3.61
N LEU A 427 27.55 4.94 3.51
CA LEU A 427 26.94 5.66 2.37
C LEU A 427 27.66 5.32 1.05
N THR A 428 28.98 5.09 1.09
CA THR A 428 29.73 4.63 -0.09
C THR A 428 29.23 3.26 -0.55
N LEU A 429 28.98 2.34 0.39
CA LEU A 429 28.45 1.02 0.09
C LEU A 429 27.04 1.10 -0.49
N LEU A 430 26.18 1.98 0.04
CA LEU A 430 24.82 2.20 -0.43
C LEU A 430 24.77 2.79 -1.84
N PHE A 431 25.54 3.85 -2.08
CA PHE A 431 25.44 4.69 -3.28
C PHE A 431 26.57 4.45 -4.29
N THR A 432 27.24 3.31 -4.23
CA THR A 432 28.10 2.87 -5.33
C THR A 432 27.22 2.43 -6.52
N PRO A 433 27.45 2.98 -7.73
CA PRO A 433 26.64 2.63 -8.90
C PRO A 433 26.56 1.12 -9.15
N PRO A 434 25.42 0.62 -9.64
CA PRO A 434 25.29 -0.80 -9.99
C PRO A 434 26.22 -1.16 -11.16
N SER A 435 26.93 -2.28 -11.01
CA SER A 435 27.83 -2.79 -12.06
C SER A 435 27.10 -3.46 -13.24
N GLY A 436 25.76 -3.54 -13.21
CA GLY A 436 24.94 -4.32 -14.15
C GLY A 436 24.94 -5.83 -13.88
N SER A 437 25.73 -6.31 -12.91
CA SER A 437 25.79 -7.71 -12.52
C SER A 437 24.88 -8.00 -11.32
N ASN A 438 23.95 -8.93 -11.49
CA ASN A 438 23.09 -9.43 -10.40
C ASN A 438 23.89 -10.03 -9.27
N LEU A 439 25.01 -10.71 -9.56
CA LEU A 439 25.90 -11.26 -8.56
C LEU A 439 26.51 -10.17 -7.69
N SER A 440 27.04 -9.11 -8.30
CA SER A 440 27.58 -7.96 -7.58
C SER A 440 26.54 -7.27 -6.69
N LEU A 441 25.28 -7.19 -7.15
CA LEU A 441 24.18 -6.66 -6.35
C LEU A 441 23.89 -7.53 -5.11
N CYS A 442 23.81 -8.87 -5.28
CA CYS A 442 23.58 -9.78 -4.16
C CYS A 442 24.73 -9.77 -3.15
N LEU A 443 25.99 -9.68 -3.59
CA LEU A 443 27.16 -9.57 -2.70
C LEU A 443 27.10 -8.27 -1.89
N ARG A 444 26.80 -7.15 -2.51
CA ARG A 444 26.64 -5.85 -1.84
C ARG A 444 25.51 -5.88 -0.81
N ILE A 445 24.35 -6.43 -1.16
CA ILE A 445 23.23 -6.58 -0.23
C ILE A 445 23.65 -7.44 0.97
N SER A 446 24.39 -8.52 0.73
CA SER A 446 24.88 -9.39 1.81
C SER A 446 25.83 -8.65 2.78
N GLU A 447 26.73 -7.82 2.25
CA GLU A 447 27.64 -6.99 3.04
C GLU A 447 26.89 -5.93 3.86
N ILE A 448 25.92 -5.24 3.25
CA ILE A 448 25.06 -4.26 3.94
C ILE A 448 24.29 -4.93 5.09
N LEU A 449 23.70 -6.11 4.85
CA LEU A 449 22.98 -6.86 5.90
C LEU A 449 23.89 -7.28 7.05
N GLN A 450 25.14 -7.60 6.78
CA GLN A 450 26.15 -7.91 7.83
C GLN A 450 26.48 -6.68 8.67
N GLN A 451 26.61 -5.49 8.06
CA GLN A 451 26.83 -4.25 8.81
C GLN A 451 25.62 -3.90 9.67
N ILE A 452 24.39 -4.03 9.12
CA ILE A 452 23.14 -3.82 9.89
C ILE A 452 23.05 -4.81 11.06
N ALA A 453 23.42 -6.08 10.87
CA ALA A 453 23.42 -7.08 11.94
C ALA A 453 24.38 -6.72 13.09
N GLY A 454 25.40 -5.91 12.81
CA GLY A 454 26.31 -5.38 13.82
C GLY A 454 25.64 -4.49 14.86
N ILE A 455 24.54 -3.80 14.49
CA ILE A 455 23.76 -2.94 15.40
C ILE A 455 23.20 -3.75 16.58
N TYR A 456 22.71 -4.97 16.32
CA TYR A 456 21.97 -5.80 17.27
C TYR A 456 22.86 -6.81 18.05
N ARG A 457 24.21 -6.69 17.95
CA ARG A 457 25.14 -7.67 18.56
C ARG A 457 25.04 -7.78 20.08
N ASN A 458 24.68 -6.69 20.76
CA ASN A 458 24.71 -6.61 22.22
C ASN A 458 23.30 -6.47 22.85
N GLU A 459 22.24 -6.53 22.07
CA GLU A 459 20.88 -6.34 22.54
C GLU A 459 20.18 -7.69 22.68
N THR A 460 19.82 -8.06 23.90
CA THR A 460 19.19 -9.36 24.23
C THR A 460 17.68 -9.38 24.03
N GLU A 461 17.05 -8.21 23.81
CA GLU A 461 15.59 -8.10 23.71
C GLU A 461 15.05 -8.01 22.27
N GLU A 462 15.93 -8.06 21.24
CA GLU A 462 15.55 -7.83 19.84
C GLU A 462 15.68 -9.06 18.93
N ASP A 463 15.29 -10.24 19.45
CA ASP A 463 15.39 -11.51 18.72
C ASP A 463 14.64 -11.50 17.38
N LEU A 464 13.49 -10.80 17.30
CA LEU A 464 12.71 -10.69 16.07
C LEU A 464 13.50 -9.99 14.94
N TYR A 465 14.21 -8.89 15.26
CA TYR A 465 15.00 -8.18 14.26
C TYR A 465 16.22 -8.97 13.81
N ARG A 466 16.88 -9.67 14.72
CA ARG A 466 18.00 -10.56 14.37
C ARG A 466 17.55 -11.69 13.47
N GLU A 467 16.44 -12.34 13.80
CA GLU A 467 15.89 -13.43 12.97
C GLU A 467 15.41 -12.90 11.61
N SER A 468 14.83 -11.69 11.56
CA SER A 468 14.45 -11.06 10.29
C SER A 468 15.64 -10.80 9.38
N LEU A 469 16.74 -10.30 9.93
CA LEU A 469 17.99 -10.10 9.20
C LEU A 469 18.60 -11.43 8.72
N PHE A 470 18.56 -12.46 9.57
CA PHE A 470 19.03 -13.79 9.20
C PHE A 470 18.21 -14.38 8.04
N LYS A 471 16.88 -14.30 8.09
CA LYS A 471 16.00 -14.76 7.00
C LYS A 471 16.24 -13.99 5.70
N ALA A 472 16.40 -12.66 5.79
CA ALA A 472 16.73 -11.83 4.64
C ALA A 472 18.09 -12.20 4.04
N TYR A 473 19.12 -12.37 4.88
CA TYR A 473 20.46 -12.77 4.47
C TYR A 473 20.49 -14.15 3.81
N THR A 474 19.81 -15.13 4.39
CA THR A 474 19.74 -16.49 3.83
C THR A 474 19.00 -16.50 2.49
N THR A 475 17.93 -15.70 2.35
CA THR A 475 17.22 -15.56 1.08
C THR A 475 18.14 -14.96 0.00
N VAL A 476 18.82 -13.85 0.30
CA VAL A 476 19.75 -13.22 -0.66
C VAL A 476 20.89 -14.16 -1.01
N SER A 477 21.45 -14.87 -0.02
CA SER A 477 22.53 -15.85 -0.24
C SER A 477 22.10 -17.00 -1.14
N ARG A 478 20.85 -17.49 -0.98
CA ARG A 478 20.27 -18.50 -1.87
C ARG A 478 20.22 -18.01 -3.33
N PHE A 479 19.73 -16.81 -3.57
CA PHE A 479 19.71 -16.21 -4.92
C PHE A 479 21.13 -16.00 -5.47
N ARG A 480 22.07 -15.58 -4.62
CA ARG A 480 23.47 -15.46 -4.99
C ARG A 480 24.01 -16.78 -5.51
N THR A 481 23.82 -17.89 -4.78
CA THR A 481 24.28 -19.23 -5.18
C THR A 481 23.68 -19.65 -6.53
N LEU A 482 22.38 -19.45 -6.76
CA LEU A 482 21.73 -19.76 -8.04
C LEU A 482 22.32 -18.97 -9.21
N ILE A 483 22.72 -17.71 -8.97
CA ILE A 483 23.37 -16.87 -9.98
C ILE A 483 24.83 -17.30 -10.22
N GLU A 484 25.58 -17.62 -9.16
CA GLU A 484 26.96 -18.11 -9.23
C GLU A 484 27.05 -19.44 -9.99
N GLU A 485 26.10 -20.34 -9.77
CA GLU A 485 26.00 -21.63 -10.48
C GLU A 485 25.50 -21.49 -11.93
N GLY A 486 25.10 -20.28 -12.36
CA GLY A 486 24.55 -20.03 -13.69
C GLY A 486 23.12 -20.57 -13.91
N GLU A 487 22.45 -21.00 -12.84
CA GLU A 487 21.09 -21.52 -12.91
C GLU A 487 20.05 -20.39 -13.12
N LEU A 488 20.29 -19.20 -12.52
CA LEU A 488 19.41 -18.04 -12.61
C LEU A 488 20.06 -16.91 -13.40
N THR A 489 19.68 -16.77 -14.67
CA THR A 489 20.12 -15.67 -15.55
C THR A 489 18.93 -14.82 -15.93
N VAL A 490 18.74 -13.69 -15.24
CA VAL A 490 17.61 -12.77 -15.41
C VAL A 490 18.08 -11.32 -15.40
N ARG A 491 17.22 -10.41 -15.86
CA ARG A 491 17.48 -8.96 -15.75
C ARG A 491 17.36 -8.49 -14.27
N PRO A 492 18.00 -7.36 -13.89
CA PRO A 492 17.93 -6.82 -12.54
C PRO A 492 16.49 -6.57 -12.05
N GLU A 493 15.58 -6.13 -12.91
CA GLU A 493 14.16 -5.91 -12.60
C GLU A 493 13.46 -7.21 -12.21
N THR A 494 13.74 -8.30 -12.93
CA THR A 494 13.18 -9.62 -12.61
C THR A 494 13.78 -10.14 -11.32
N LEU A 495 15.09 -10.01 -11.11
CA LEU A 495 15.71 -10.37 -9.82
C LEU A 495 15.06 -9.61 -8.65
N ARG A 496 14.82 -8.29 -8.80
CA ARG A 496 14.10 -7.49 -7.80
C ARG A 496 12.72 -8.07 -7.50
N ARG A 497 11.92 -8.36 -8.54
CA ARG A 497 10.57 -8.92 -8.39
C ARG A 497 10.59 -10.27 -7.68
N LEU A 498 11.54 -11.13 -8.01
CA LEU A 498 11.69 -12.44 -7.38
C LEU A 498 12.10 -12.32 -5.92
N LEU A 499 13.12 -11.52 -5.59
CA LEU A 499 13.55 -11.27 -4.22
C LEU A 499 12.40 -10.69 -3.38
N VAL A 500 11.72 -9.66 -3.88
CA VAL A 500 10.58 -9.05 -3.18
C VAL A 500 9.46 -10.06 -2.96
N LYS A 501 9.15 -10.91 -3.95
CA LYS A 501 8.12 -11.95 -3.84
C LYS A 501 8.47 -12.99 -2.76
N VAL A 502 9.71 -13.50 -2.77
CA VAL A 502 10.14 -14.49 -1.77
C VAL A 502 10.22 -13.89 -0.38
N LEU A 503 10.78 -12.66 -0.24
CA LEU A 503 10.85 -11.97 1.05
C LEU A 503 9.46 -11.66 1.61
N SER A 504 8.50 -11.23 0.76
CA SER A 504 7.13 -10.93 1.21
C SER A 504 6.35 -12.17 1.65
N ALA A 505 6.65 -13.33 1.08
CA ALA A 505 6.04 -14.61 1.45
C ALA A 505 6.74 -15.29 2.64
N THR A 506 7.89 -14.75 3.10
CA THR A 506 8.66 -15.33 4.20
C THR A 506 8.08 -14.88 5.55
N ASN A 507 7.84 -15.85 6.43
CA ASN A 507 7.44 -15.60 7.81
C ASN A 507 8.56 -15.98 8.77
N ILE A 508 8.67 -15.21 9.85
CA ILE A 508 9.62 -15.45 10.95
C ILE A 508 8.86 -16.25 12.02
N PRO A 509 9.28 -17.46 12.37
CA PRO A 509 8.58 -18.24 13.38
C PRO A 509 8.74 -17.59 14.76
N PHE A 510 7.67 -17.56 15.54
CA PHE A 510 7.77 -17.23 16.95
C PHE A 510 8.29 -18.46 17.71
N HIS A 511 9.28 -18.25 18.52
CA HIS A 511 9.82 -19.30 19.42
C HIS A 511 9.04 -19.28 20.74
N GLY A 512 8.26 -20.32 21.01
CA GLY A 512 7.46 -20.47 22.21
C GLY A 512 7.02 -21.93 22.43
N GLU A 513 6.50 -22.24 23.61
CA GLU A 513 5.92 -23.55 23.87
C GLU A 513 4.49 -23.61 23.29
N PRO A 514 4.24 -24.45 22.29
CA PRO A 514 3.02 -24.40 21.47
C PRO A 514 1.71 -24.70 22.22
N ALA A 515 1.79 -25.38 23.37
CA ALA A 515 0.61 -25.80 24.14
C ALA A 515 0.33 -24.93 25.36
N ILE A 516 1.01 -23.79 25.50
CA ILE A 516 0.88 -22.90 26.67
C ILE A 516 0.25 -21.56 26.25
N GLY A 517 -0.65 -21.03 27.10
CA GLY A 517 -1.25 -19.73 26.94
C GLY A 517 -2.41 -19.68 25.95
N MET A 518 -2.97 -18.47 25.82
CA MET A 518 -4.04 -18.17 24.85
C MET A 518 -3.52 -18.32 23.42
N GLN A 519 -4.34 -18.93 22.56
CA GLN A 519 -3.92 -19.25 21.18
C GLN A 519 -4.30 -18.14 20.21
N ILE A 520 -3.35 -17.59 19.46
CA ILE A 520 -3.58 -16.66 18.33
C ILE A 520 -3.15 -17.36 17.05
N MET A 521 -4.08 -17.56 16.12
CA MET A 521 -3.83 -18.41 14.95
C MET A 521 -4.64 -17.99 13.72
N GLY A 522 -4.17 -18.38 12.54
CA GLY A 522 -4.93 -18.31 11.31
C GLY A 522 -5.96 -19.45 11.22
N VAL A 523 -6.88 -19.38 10.28
CA VAL A 523 -7.95 -20.38 10.12
C VAL A 523 -7.38 -21.79 9.85
N LEU A 524 -6.32 -21.89 9.04
CA LEU A 524 -5.74 -23.19 8.66
C LEU A 524 -4.92 -23.84 9.79
N GLU A 525 -4.45 -23.05 10.75
CA GLU A 525 -3.71 -23.55 11.90
C GLU A 525 -4.63 -24.15 12.98
N THR A 526 -5.94 -23.87 12.91
CA THR A 526 -6.94 -24.43 13.85
C THR A 526 -7.26 -25.89 13.63
N ARG A 527 -6.67 -26.54 12.63
CA ARG A 527 -6.91 -27.93 12.27
C ARG A 527 -6.73 -28.86 13.48
N ASN A 528 -7.74 -29.69 13.74
CA ASN A 528 -7.80 -30.67 14.83
C ASN A 528 -7.77 -30.10 16.25
N LEU A 529 -7.81 -28.76 16.43
CA LEU A 529 -7.82 -28.12 17.73
C LEU A 529 -9.24 -27.67 18.11
N ASP A 530 -9.61 -27.86 19.34
CA ASP A 530 -10.89 -27.45 19.90
C ASP A 530 -10.69 -26.40 20.99
N PHE A 531 -11.55 -25.39 21.00
CA PHE A 531 -11.51 -24.30 21.96
C PHE A 531 -12.87 -24.12 22.63
N ARG A 532 -12.84 -23.75 23.89
CA ARG A 532 -14.06 -23.49 24.67
C ARG A 532 -14.63 -22.12 24.33
N HIS A 533 -13.76 -21.12 24.29
CA HIS A 533 -14.11 -19.76 23.91
C HIS A 533 -13.33 -19.35 22.66
N LEU A 534 -14.05 -18.89 21.66
CA LEU A 534 -13.53 -18.58 20.35
C LEU A 534 -13.95 -17.18 19.91
N ILE A 535 -13.00 -16.40 19.44
CA ILE A 535 -13.26 -15.17 18.70
C ILE A 535 -12.57 -15.23 17.33
N MET A 536 -13.32 -14.94 16.28
CA MET A 536 -12.77 -14.84 14.93
C MET A 536 -12.87 -13.41 14.41
N LEU A 537 -11.80 -12.89 13.83
CA LEU A 537 -11.69 -11.54 13.30
C LEU A 537 -11.66 -11.56 11.77
N SER A 538 -12.24 -10.51 11.17
CA SER A 538 -12.33 -10.35 9.70
C SER A 538 -13.02 -11.51 9.00
N VAL A 539 -14.16 -11.97 9.55
CA VAL A 539 -15.00 -13.03 8.95
C VAL A 539 -15.80 -12.44 7.79
N ASN A 540 -15.09 -11.93 6.80
CA ASN A 540 -15.64 -11.27 5.61
C ASN A 540 -15.55 -12.18 4.37
N GLU A 541 -16.46 -11.95 3.42
CA GLU A 541 -16.38 -12.55 2.10
C GLU A 541 -15.06 -12.16 1.42
N GLY A 542 -14.37 -13.13 0.84
CA GLY A 542 -13.04 -12.94 0.27
C GLY A 542 -11.88 -13.15 1.23
N GLN A 543 -12.12 -13.13 2.55
CA GLN A 543 -11.17 -13.55 3.58
C GLN A 543 -11.49 -14.97 4.08
N LEU A 544 -12.78 -15.27 4.24
CA LEU A 544 -13.28 -16.60 4.56
C LEU A 544 -14.57 -16.90 3.76
N PRO A 545 -14.55 -17.72 2.70
CA PRO A 545 -13.36 -18.33 2.11
C PRO A 545 -12.42 -17.30 1.49
N LYS A 546 -11.11 -17.62 1.49
CA LYS A 546 -10.12 -16.74 0.85
C LYS A 546 -10.33 -16.75 -0.67
N SER A 547 -10.66 -15.60 -1.24
CA SER A 547 -10.73 -15.44 -2.69
C SER A 547 -9.30 -15.26 -3.23
N GLY A 548 -8.77 -16.29 -3.84
CA GLY A 548 -7.53 -16.23 -4.59
C GLY A 548 -7.77 -16.88 -5.93
N GLY A 549 -7.68 -16.14 -7.02
CA GLY A 549 -7.60 -16.72 -8.35
C GLY A 549 -6.28 -17.47 -8.47
N ASP A 550 -6.27 -18.77 -8.23
CA ASP A 550 -5.14 -19.57 -8.68
C ASP A 550 -5.17 -19.52 -10.21
N SER A 551 -4.23 -18.81 -10.78
CA SER A 551 -4.01 -18.88 -12.21
C SER A 551 -3.55 -20.31 -12.53
N SER A 552 -4.24 -20.96 -13.41
CA SER A 552 -3.93 -22.29 -13.91
C SER A 552 -3.93 -22.25 -15.44
N PHE A 553 -3.00 -22.96 -16.06
CA PHE A 553 -2.99 -23.14 -17.49
C PHE A 553 -4.07 -24.15 -17.93
N ILE A 554 -4.45 -25.11 -17.04
CA ILE A 554 -5.46 -26.14 -17.30
C ILE A 554 -6.85 -25.54 -17.00
N PRO A 555 -7.73 -25.41 -18.00
CA PRO A 555 -9.09 -24.88 -17.83
C PRO A 555 -9.91 -25.63 -16.80
N TYR A 556 -10.82 -24.93 -16.12
CA TYR A 556 -11.68 -25.48 -15.06
C TYR A 556 -12.41 -26.77 -15.46
N ASN A 557 -12.99 -26.80 -16.66
CA ASN A 557 -13.76 -27.96 -17.12
C ASN A 557 -12.87 -29.21 -17.29
N LEU A 558 -11.63 -29.04 -17.77
CA LEU A 558 -10.67 -30.13 -17.86
C LEU A 558 -10.21 -30.58 -16.47
N ARG A 559 -9.93 -29.63 -15.54
CA ARG A 559 -9.62 -29.98 -14.17
C ARG A 559 -10.72 -30.84 -13.53
N LYS A 560 -11.99 -30.48 -13.74
CA LYS A 560 -13.13 -31.22 -13.25
C LYS A 560 -13.23 -32.62 -13.89
N ALA A 561 -13.08 -32.72 -15.22
CA ALA A 561 -13.14 -33.95 -15.96
C ALA A 561 -12.05 -34.96 -15.55
N PHE A 562 -10.86 -34.50 -15.29
CA PHE A 562 -9.72 -35.33 -14.88
C PHE A 562 -9.58 -35.48 -13.36
N GLY A 563 -10.53 -35.00 -12.57
CA GLY A 563 -10.55 -35.17 -11.10
C GLY A 563 -9.46 -34.36 -10.38
N MET A 564 -8.99 -33.28 -10.97
CA MET A 564 -8.03 -32.34 -10.37
C MET A 564 -8.71 -31.41 -9.36
N THR A 565 -7.93 -30.71 -8.56
CA THR A 565 -8.46 -29.75 -7.58
C THR A 565 -9.17 -28.58 -8.28
N THR A 566 -10.41 -28.30 -7.88
CA THR A 566 -11.23 -27.18 -8.39
C THR A 566 -11.54 -26.17 -7.28
N ILE A 567 -12.19 -25.06 -7.63
CA ILE A 567 -12.58 -24.03 -6.66
C ILE A 567 -13.58 -24.55 -5.62
N GLU A 568 -14.46 -25.48 -6.01
CA GLU A 568 -15.44 -26.10 -5.12
C GLU A 568 -14.74 -26.90 -4.02
N HIS A 569 -13.66 -27.62 -4.35
CA HIS A 569 -12.84 -28.32 -3.36
C HIS A 569 -12.30 -27.34 -2.30
N LYS A 570 -11.81 -26.17 -2.74
CA LYS A 570 -11.30 -25.14 -1.81
C LYS A 570 -12.39 -24.56 -0.92
N ILE A 571 -13.57 -24.26 -1.51
CA ILE A 571 -14.70 -23.74 -0.74
C ILE A 571 -15.14 -24.77 0.30
N ALA A 572 -15.28 -26.05 -0.06
CA ALA A 572 -15.65 -27.11 0.85
C ALA A 572 -14.63 -27.32 1.99
N VAL A 573 -13.33 -27.15 1.72
CA VAL A 573 -12.28 -27.16 2.75
C VAL A 573 -12.48 -26.03 3.76
N TYR A 574 -12.72 -24.79 3.30
CA TYR A 574 -12.96 -23.65 4.21
C TYR A 574 -14.28 -23.78 4.97
N ALA A 575 -15.33 -24.29 4.31
CA ALA A 575 -16.60 -24.60 4.97
C ALA A 575 -16.39 -25.60 6.11
N TYR A 576 -15.71 -26.72 5.83
CA TYR A 576 -15.39 -27.72 6.84
C TYR A 576 -14.64 -27.10 8.04
N TYR A 577 -13.58 -26.32 7.82
CA TYR A 577 -12.83 -25.74 8.92
C TYR A 577 -13.65 -24.73 9.72
N PHE A 578 -14.52 -23.96 9.08
CA PHE A 578 -15.42 -23.05 9.76
C PHE A 578 -16.39 -23.82 10.66
N TYR A 579 -17.17 -24.76 10.13
CA TYR A 579 -18.14 -25.51 10.92
C TYR A 579 -17.47 -26.39 11.98
N ARG A 580 -16.37 -27.02 11.65
CA ARG A 580 -15.59 -27.84 12.56
C ARG A 580 -15.07 -27.05 13.75
N LEU A 581 -14.60 -25.83 13.55
CA LEU A 581 -14.09 -24.98 14.62
C LEU A 581 -15.20 -24.57 15.62
N LEU A 582 -16.42 -24.42 15.14
CA LEU A 582 -17.58 -24.05 15.95
C LEU A 582 -18.20 -25.23 16.72
N GLN A 583 -18.00 -26.47 16.26
CA GLN A 583 -18.79 -27.62 16.72
C GLN A 583 -18.65 -27.91 18.23
N ARG A 584 -17.47 -27.72 18.85
CA ARG A 584 -17.22 -27.98 20.28
C ARG A 584 -17.04 -26.73 21.11
N ALA A 585 -17.12 -25.54 20.55
CA ALA A 585 -17.04 -24.30 21.32
C ALA A 585 -18.31 -24.06 22.13
N GLU A 586 -18.17 -23.50 23.33
CA GLU A 586 -19.29 -23.08 24.19
C GLU A 586 -19.70 -21.64 23.86
N LYS A 587 -18.73 -20.76 23.60
CA LYS A 587 -18.93 -19.37 23.27
C LYS A 587 -18.16 -19.00 22.00
N VAL A 588 -18.86 -18.44 21.01
CA VAL A 588 -18.33 -18.06 19.71
C VAL A 588 -18.65 -16.60 19.41
N THR A 589 -17.65 -15.83 19.06
CA THR A 589 -17.79 -14.43 18.64
C THR A 589 -17.17 -14.25 17.25
N LEU A 590 -18.00 -13.87 16.28
CA LEU A 590 -17.57 -13.65 14.89
C LEU A 590 -17.67 -12.17 14.57
N LEU A 591 -16.51 -11.54 14.25
CA LEU A 591 -16.44 -10.14 13.87
C LEU A 591 -16.22 -10.00 12.37
N TYR A 592 -16.92 -9.05 11.78
CA TYR A 592 -16.76 -8.72 10.38
C TYR A 592 -16.70 -7.21 10.16
N ASN A 593 -16.00 -6.79 9.11
CA ASN A 593 -15.85 -5.39 8.75
C ASN A 593 -17.01 -4.95 7.86
N THR A 594 -17.60 -3.79 8.14
CA THR A 594 -18.71 -3.20 7.37
C THR A 594 -18.29 -2.09 6.43
N SER A 595 -17.07 -1.55 6.56
CA SER A 595 -16.58 -0.53 5.62
C SER A 595 -16.19 -1.16 4.28
N SER A 596 -16.52 -0.47 3.20
CA SER A 596 -16.04 -0.83 1.87
C SER A 596 -14.73 -0.09 1.58
N ASP A 597 -13.70 -0.82 1.18
CA ASP A 597 -12.42 -0.28 0.72
C ASP A 597 -12.26 -0.65 -0.77
N GLY A 598 -12.81 0.19 -1.63
CA GLY A 598 -12.70 0.10 -3.08
C GLY A 598 -13.16 -1.24 -3.69
N LEU A 599 -12.38 -2.29 -3.50
CA LEU A 599 -12.63 -3.64 -4.03
C LEU A 599 -13.40 -4.54 -3.05
N ASN A 600 -13.28 -4.33 -1.74
CA ASN A 600 -13.96 -5.12 -0.71
C ASN A 600 -15.24 -4.41 -0.28
N ARG A 601 -16.38 -5.08 -0.46
CA ARG A 601 -17.71 -4.49 -0.19
C ARG A 601 -18.13 -4.48 1.27
N GLY A 602 -17.28 -4.92 2.22
CA GLY A 602 -17.63 -5.02 3.63
C GLY A 602 -18.72 -6.06 3.92
N GLU A 603 -18.85 -7.07 3.07
CA GLU A 603 -19.83 -8.14 3.22
C GLU A 603 -19.32 -9.20 4.20
N TRP A 604 -20.19 -9.69 5.07
CA TRP A 604 -19.89 -10.84 5.92
C TRP A 604 -19.72 -12.12 5.11
N SER A 605 -18.95 -13.08 5.64
CA SER A 605 -18.71 -14.36 4.98
C SER A 605 -20.01 -15.09 4.66
N ARG A 606 -20.05 -15.73 3.48
CA ARG A 606 -21.15 -16.62 3.09
C ARG A 606 -21.40 -17.72 4.13
N PHE A 607 -20.38 -18.18 4.83
CA PHE A 607 -20.52 -19.19 5.89
C PHE A 607 -21.22 -18.64 7.12
N MET A 608 -21.04 -17.36 7.48
CA MET A 608 -21.83 -16.72 8.54
C MET A 608 -23.30 -16.64 8.15
N LEU A 609 -23.59 -16.31 6.88
CA LEU A 609 -24.95 -16.19 6.38
C LEU A 609 -25.62 -17.59 6.33
N GLN A 610 -24.92 -18.59 5.82
CA GLN A 610 -25.38 -19.96 5.78
C GLN A 610 -25.68 -20.49 7.19
N PHE A 611 -24.73 -20.36 8.09
CA PHE A 611 -24.89 -20.78 9.49
C PHE A 611 -26.05 -20.06 10.21
N LEU A 612 -26.28 -18.79 9.91
CA LEU A 612 -27.42 -18.03 10.47
C LEU A 612 -28.78 -18.64 10.05
N ILE A 613 -28.87 -19.20 8.84
CA ILE A 613 -30.10 -19.82 8.32
C ILE A 613 -30.27 -21.23 8.87
N GLU A 614 -29.17 -21.98 8.98
CA GLU A 614 -29.16 -23.38 9.39
C GLU A 614 -29.24 -23.60 10.91
N TRP A 615 -28.71 -22.64 11.67
CA TRP A 615 -28.56 -22.74 13.12
C TRP A 615 -29.93 -22.66 13.83
N PRO A 616 -30.32 -23.67 14.65
CA PRO A 616 -31.67 -23.73 15.25
C PRO A 616 -31.88 -22.83 16.46
N HIS A 617 -30.83 -22.16 16.96
CA HIS A 617 -30.91 -21.33 18.16
C HIS A 617 -30.64 -19.86 17.84
N PRO A 618 -31.01 -18.89 18.71
CA PRO A 618 -30.78 -17.47 18.48
C PRO A 618 -29.28 -17.11 18.38
N ILE A 619 -28.95 -16.23 17.43
CA ILE A 619 -27.64 -15.60 17.28
C ILE A 619 -27.76 -14.14 17.71
N ILE A 620 -26.90 -13.70 18.62
CA ILE A 620 -26.88 -12.33 19.13
C ILE A 620 -26.14 -11.45 18.14
N ARG A 621 -26.80 -10.42 17.60
CA ARG A 621 -26.20 -9.46 16.67
C ARG A 621 -25.90 -8.15 17.38
N GLN A 622 -24.68 -7.66 17.19
CA GLN A 622 -24.19 -6.43 17.83
C GLN A 622 -23.43 -5.57 16.82
N TYR A 623 -23.31 -4.28 17.14
CA TYR A 623 -22.53 -3.31 16.37
C TYR A 623 -21.49 -2.69 17.29
N LEU A 624 -20.24 -2.62 16.84
CA LEU A 624 -19.22 -1.84 17.53
C LEU A 624 -19.37 -0.38 17.12
N GLU A 625 -19.74 0.44 18.08
CA GLU A 625 -19.64 1.89 17.92
C GLU A 625 -18.27 2.34 18.37
N THR A 626 -17.60 3.15 17.55
CA THR A 626 -16.24 3.63 17.86
C THR A 626 -16.19 4.67 18.97
N GLY A 627 -17.30 4.92 19.65
CA GLY A 627 -17.43 5.88 20.76
C GLY A 627 -17.31 7.35 20.34
N GLN A 628 -17.07 7.59 19.07
CA GLN A 628 -17.17 8.89 18.48
C GLN A 628 -18.46 8.94 17.65
N SER A 629 -19.53 9.48 18.27
CA SER A 629 -20.57 10.08 17.44
C SER A 629 -19.87 10.92 16.39
N PRO A 630 -20.30 10.91 15.10
CA PRO A 630 -19.80 11.89 14.14
C PRO A 630 -20.03 13.24 14.81
N GLN A 631 -18.95 13.80 15.36
CA GLN A 631 -19.04 15.16 15.90
C GLN A 631 -19.50 15.96 14.70
N SER A 632 -20.72 16.53 14.83
CA SER A 632 -21.14 17.61 13.98
C SER A 632 -19.90 18.49 13.82
N THR A 633 -19.51 18.80 12.59
CA THR A 633 -18.32 19.59 12.30
C THR A 633 -18.43 20.90 13.06
N PHE A 634 -17.93 20.94 14.29
CA PHE A 634 -17.88 22.18 15.06
C PHE A 634 -16.97 23.12 14.28
N SER A 635 -17.52 24.25 13.88
CA SER A 635 -16.72 25.33 13.33
C SER A 635 -15.64 25.69 14.35
N ILE A 636 -14.37 25.56 13.96
CA ILE A 636 -13.25 25.90 14.83
C ILE A 636 -13.25 27.42 15.02
N THR A 637 -13.34 27.84 16.27
CA THR A 637 -13.33 29.23 16.68
C THR A 637 -12.25 29.46 17.72
N ILE A 638 -11.33 30.38 17.45
CA ILE A 638 -10.24 30.74 18.35
C ILE A 638 -10.54 32.12 18.95
N PRO A 639 -10.84 32.22 20.26
CA PRO A 639 -11.08 33.51 20.90
C PRO A 639 -9.77 34.31 20.99
N LYS A 640 -9.88 35.62 20.84
CA LYS A 640 -8.74 36.55 21.01
C LYS A 640 -8.45 36.79 22.49
N THR A 641 -7.94 35.75 23.16
CA THR A 641 -7.51 35.84 24.57
C THR A 641 -6.42 36.89 24.78
N PRO A 642 -6.15 37.36 26.03
CA PRO A 642 -5.04 38.27 26.29
C PRO A 642 -3.67 37.76 25.80
N GLU A 643 -3.46 36.43 25.78
CA GLU A 643 -2.24 35.83 25.26
C GLU A 643 -2.18 35.95 23.74
N VAL A 644 -3.25 35.62 23.03
CA VAL A 644 -3.38 35.77 21.58
C VAL A 644 -3.18 37.22 21.18
N MET A 645 -3.82 38.15 21.87
CA MET A 645 -3.66 39.57 21.62
C MET A 645 -2.20 40.07 21.81
N ARG A 646 -1.53 39.54 22.81
CA ARG A 646 -0.10 39.85 23.03
C ARG A 646 0.78 39.32 21.89
N LYS A 647 0.53 38.11 21.40
CA LYS A 647 1.20 37.56 20.23
C LYS A 647 0.98 38.43 18.99
N MET A 648 -0.28 38.83 18.74
CA MET A 648 -0.62 39.73 17.62
C MET A 648 0.14 41.08 17.72
N GLN A 649 0.22 41.66 18.92
CA GLN A 649 1.00 42.89 19.13
C GLN A 649 2.49 42.70 18.82
N ASN A 650 3.09 41.58 19.25
CA ASN A 650 4.47 41.24 18.93
C ASN A 650 4.71 41.13 17.40
N VAL A 651 3.73 40.69 16.65
CA VAL A 651 3.87 40.54 15.19
C VAL A 651 3.61 41.88 14.46
N PHE A 652 2.62 42.68 14.90
CA PHE A 652 2.08 43.78 14.12
C PHE A 652 2.27 45.19 14.74
N ASP A 653 2.77 45.33 15.96
CA ASP A 653 3.04 46.65 16.59
C ASP A 653 4.51 47.08 16.35
N ILE A 654 4.72 48.20 15.63
CA ILE A 654 6.08 48.70 15.29
C ILE A 654 6.86 49.16 16.52
N ARG A 655 6.19 49.41 17.64
CA ARG A 655 6.85 49.78 18.90
C ARG A 655 7.54 48.58 19.54
N ILE A 656 7.03 47.37 19.30
CA ILE A 656 7.54 46.11 19.82
C ILE A 656 8.47 45.47 18.77
N ASN A 657 8.01 45.42 17.53
CA ASN A 657 8.75 44.80 16.43
C ASN A 657 8.92 45.81 15.28
N LYS A 658 10.13 46.35 15.11
CA LYS A 658 10.45 47.33 14.06
C LYS A 658 10.16 46.85 12.64
N LYS A 659 10.08 45.51 12.42
CA LYS A 659 9.75 44.89 11.12
C LYS A 659 8.25 44.61 10.96
N ALA A 660 7.44 44.92 11.96
CA ALA A 660 6.00 44.69 11.96
C ALA A 660 5.35 45.39 10.78
N LYS A 661 4.57 44.64 10.01
CA LYS A 661 3.76 45.21 8.90
C LYS A 661 2.60 44.27 8.51
N PHE A 662 1.51 44.88 8.08
CA PHE A 662 0.48 44.19 7.35
C PHE A 662 0.78 44.20 5.85
N SER A 663 1.05 43.02 5.29
CA SER A 663 1.19 42.86 3.85
C SER A 663 -0.21 42.72 3.21
N PRO A 664 -0.36 42.94 1.90
CA PRO A 664 -1.61 42.65 1.18
C PRO A 664 -2.06 41.20 1.36
N SER A 665 -1.11 40.25 1.37
CA SER A 665 -1.40 38.84 1.61
C SER A 665 -1.99 38.58 3.00
N ALA A 666 -1.45 39.23 4.04
CA ALA A 666 -1.98 39.08 5.41
C ALA A 666 -3.42 39.57 5.51
N LEU A 667 -3.73 40.74 4.92
CA LEU A 667 -5.08 41.28 4.89
C LEU A 667 -6.04 40.38 4.06
N ASN A 668 -5.57 39.91 2.91
CA ASN A 668 -6.32 38.99 2.08
C ASN A 668 -6.64 37.67 2.77
N TYR A 669 -5.69 37.09 3.52
CA TYR A 669 -5.93 35.88 4.30
C TYR A 669 -6.98 36.09 5.40
N TYR A 670 -6.95 37.23 6.09
CA TYR A 670 -7.98 37.56 7.08
C TYR A 670 -9.37 37.71 6.47
N LEU A 671 -9.48 38.44 5.34
CA LEU A 671 -10.72 38.59 4.61
C LEU A 671 -11.28 37.28 4.03
N ASP A 672 -10.40 36.39 3.61
CA ASP A 672 -10.80 35.08 3.04
C ASP A 672 -11.13 34.04 4.12
N CYS A 673 -10.35 34.00 5.20
CA CYS A 673 -10.52 33.11 6.34
C CYS A 673 -9.74 33.60 7.56
N PRO A 674 -10.41 34.20 8.57
CA PRO A 674 -9.75 34.69 9.79
C PRO A 674 -8.91 33.61 10.50
N LEU A 675 -9.34 32.34 10.46
CA LEU A 675 -8.59 31.24 11.07
C LEU A 675 -7.29 30.92 10.32
N LYS A 676 -7.25 31.04 8.98
CA LYS A 676 -6.03 30.91 8.18
C LYS A 676 -5.00 31.99 8.53
N PHE A 677 -5.47 33.23 8.71
CA PHE A 677 -4.65 34.32 9.19
C PHE A 677 -4.03 34.02 10.56
N TYR A 678 -4.85 33.50 11.50
CA TYR A 678 -4.37 33.11 12.82
C TYR A 678 -3.26 32.04 12.73
N TYR A 679 -3.48 30.97 11.96
CA TYR A 679 -2.49 29.90 11.82
C TYR A 679 -1.16 30.40 11.29
N ILE A 680 -1.17 31.22 10.25
CA ILE A 680 0.08 31.70 9.62
C ILE A 680 0.80 32.74 10.49
N TYR A 681 0.08 33.77 10.99
CA TYR A 681 0.72 34.94 11.58
C TYR A 681 0.76 34.95 13.11
N VAL A 682 -0.13 34.22 13.79
CA VAL A 682 -0.20 34.22 15.25
C VAL A 682 0.28 32.90 15.84
N ALA A 683 -0.05 31.79 15.20
CA ALA A 683 0.41 30.45 15.58
C ALA A 683 1.71 30.04 14.85
N GLU A 684 2.16 30.81 13.87
CA GLU A 684 3.41 30.62 13.10
C GLU A 684 3.49 29.22 12.45
N LEU A 685 2.34 28.69 12.01
CA LEU A 685 2.28 27.40 11.30
C LEU A 685 2.59 27.61 9.82
N SER A 686 3.40 26.71 9.27
CA SER A 686 3.68 26.63 7.84
C SER A 686 3.44 25.20 7.33
N ALA A 687 3.09 25.09 6.05
CA ALA A 687 3.11 23.77 5.39
C ALA A 687 4.54 23.23 5.34
N PRO A 688 4.75 21.91 5.51
CA PRO A 688 6.07 21.32 5.36
C PRO A 688 6.58 21.54 3.92
N GLU A 689 7.84 21.94 3.80
CA GLU A 689 8.49 22.09 2.50
C GLU A 689 8.58 20.71 1.81
N GLN A 690 7.98 20.62 0.63
CA GLN A 690 8.08 19.44 -0.22
C GLN A 690 9.04 19.75 -1.36
N VAL A 691 10.11 18.97 -1.46
CA VAL A 691 11.01 19.03 -2.61
C VAL A 691 10.31 18.36 -3.78
N SER A 692 9.97 19.15 -4.78
CA SER A 692 9.35 18.68 -6.02
C SER A 692 10.23 19.07 -7.21
N ALA A 693 10.44 18.11 -8.13
CA ALA A 693 11.05 18.40 -9.43
C ALA A 693 10.13 19.20 -10.36
N GLU A 694 8.85 19.27 -10.01
CA GLU A 694 7.85 20.08 -10.70
C GLU A 694 7.82 21.50 -10.10
N ILE A 695 7.74 22.48 -10.98
CA ILE A 695 7.66 23.89 -10.60
C ILE A 695 6.19 24.22 -10.34
N ASP A 696 5.87 24.61 -9.11
CA ASP A 696 4.54 25.08 -8.77
C ASP A 696 4.27 26.49 -9.33
N SER A 697 3.00 26.90 -9.34
CA SER A 697 2.58 28.20 -9.89
C SER A 697 3.20 29.39 -9.16
N ALA A 698 3.51 29.27 -7.87
CA ALA A 698 4.12 30.34 -7.07
C ALA A 698 5.61 30.50 -7.44
N THR A 699 6.34 29.40 -7.52
CA THR A 699 7.75 29.37 -7.94
C THR A 699 7.90 29.85 -9.39
N PHE A 700 7.01 29.40 -10.28
CA PHE A 700 6.94 29.88 -11.67
C PHE A 700 6.78 31.40 -11.74
N GLY A 701 5.86 31.96 -10.95
CA GLY A 701 5.66 33.41 -10.84
C GLY A 701 6.91 34.13 -10.33
N SER A 702 7.52 33.63 -9.27
CA SER A 702 8.74 34.24 -8.67
C SER A 702 9.90 34.25 -9.66
N ILE A 703 10.12 33.16 -10.42
CA ILE A 703 11.17 33.11 -11.45
C ILE A 703 10.91 34.16 -12.55
N PHE A 704 9.63 34.28 -13.00
CA PHE A 704 9.26 35.30 -13.97
C PHE A 704 9.52 36.73 -13.45
N HIS A 705 9.12 37.03 -12.20
CA HIS A 705 9.31 38.36 -11.58
C HIS A 705 10.79 38.72 -11.49
N LEU A 706 11.66 37.79 -11.02
CA LEU A 706 13.08 38.04 -10.93
C LEU A 706 13.73 38.25 -12.32
N ALA A 707 13.35 37.43 -13.29
CA ALA A 707 13.84 37.61 -14.68
C ALA A 707 13.40 38.95 -15.26
N ALA A 708 12.15 39.37 -15.06
CA ALA A 708 11.63 40.68 -15.47
C ALA A 708 12.37 41.84 -14.76
N GLU A 709 12.59 41.72 -13.45
CA GLU A 709 13.36 42.69 -12.67
C GLU A 709 14.78 42.91 -13.24
N ASN A 710 15.47 41.78 -13.53
CA ASN A 710 16.83 41.82 -14.08
C ASN A 710 16.84 42.49 -15.49
N ILE A 711 15.84 42.25 -16.32
CA ILE A 711 15.69 42.93 -17.60
C ILE A 711 15.60 44.43 -17.43
N TYR A 712 14.67 44.90 -16.56
CA TYR A 712 14.49 46.39 -16.40
C TYR A 712 15.69 47.04 -15.70
N LYS A 713 16.36 46.39 -14.78
CA LYS A 713 17.63 46.85 -14.19
C LYS A 713 18.70 47.08 -15.25
N ASP A 714 18.82 46.14 -16.19
CA ASP A 714 19.81 46.22 -17.26
C ASP A 714 19.45 47.30 -18.27
N LEU A 715 18.15 47.38 -18.70
CA LEU A 715 17.68 48.43 -19.63
C LEU A 715 17.84 49.83 -19.09
N THR A 716 17.76 50.03 -17.78
CA THR A 716 17.82 51.36 -17.13
C THR A 716 19.14 51.68 -16.47
N ALA A 717 20.19 50.86 -16.68
CA ALA A 717 21.50 51.04 -16.09
C ALA A 717 22.14 52.42 -16.44
N HIS A 718 21.80 53.00 -17.58
CA HIS A 718 22.34 54.28 -18.08
C HIS A 718 21.28 55.36 -18.26
N ASN A 719 20.04 55.03 -18.50
CA ASN A 719 18.94 55.97 -18.72
C ASN A 719 17.61 55.37 -18.25
N ASN A 720 16.86 56.11 -17.48
CA ASN A 720 15.55 55.63 -16.96
C ASN A 720 14.41 55.75 -17.97
N VAL A 721 14.61 56.40 -19.14
CA VAL A 721 13.63 56.49 -20.20
C VAL A 721 13.76 55.29 -21.10
N ILE A 722 12.67 54.48 -21.20
CA ILE A 722 12.59 53.31 -22.06
C ILE A 722 11.93 53.74 -23.37
N ASP A 723 12.66 53.64 -24.45
CA ASP A 723 12.23 53.92 -25.80
C ASP A 723 11.96 52.67 -26.64
N LYS A 724 11.48 52.89 -27.83
CA LYS A 724 11.08 51.80 -28.73
C LYS A 724 12.26 51.00 -29.23
N GLU A 725 13.39 51.66 -29.56
CA GLU A 725 14.57 51.03 -30.15
C GLU A 725 15.23 50.08 -29.18
N THR A 726 15.29 50.46 -27.90
CA THR A 726 15.87 49.64 -26.82
C THR A 726 15.09 48.34 -26.60
N LEU A 727 13.74 48.42 -26.63
CA LEU A 727 12.92 47.22 -26.46
C LEU A 727 12.95 46.30 -27.70
N GLU A 728 12.93 46.85 -28.92
CA GLU A 728 13.04 46.09 -30.15
C GLU A 728 14.37 45.35 -30.25
N ALA A 729 15.48 46.00 -29.86
CA ALA A 729 16.78 45.36 -29.81
C ALA A 729 16.82 44.13 -28.87
N LEU A 730 16.16 44.20 -27.71
CA LEU A 730 16.11 43.08 -26.76
C LEU A 730 15.16 41.98 -27.25
N LEU A 731 14.01 42.33 -27.84
CA LEU A 731 13.06 41.38 -28.38
C LEU A 731 13.67 40.43 -29.44
N HIS A 732 14.64 40.95 -30.22
CA HIS A 732 15.37 40.15 -31.23
C HIS A 732 16.52 39.34 -30.67
N ASN A 733 16.85 39.47 -29.36
CA ASN A 733 17.96 38.74 -28.73
C ASN A 733 17.42 37.63 -27.81
N GLU A 734 17.06 36.50 -28.41
CA GLU A 734 16.54 35.34 -27.67
C GLU A 734 17.53 34.74 -26.68
N VAL A 735 18.83 34.78 -27.01
CA VAL A 735 19.88 34.26 -26.10
C VAL A 735 19.91 35.07 -24.80
N LYS A 736 19.84 36.40 -24.90
CA LYS A 736 19.87 37.26 -23.73
C LYS A 736 18.60 37.08 -22.87
N LEU A 737 17.44 36.90 -23.50
CA LEU A 737 16.21 36.60 -22.75
C LEU A 737 16.30 35.28 -22.01
N GLN A 738 16.87 34.25 -22.64
CA GLN A 738 17.08 32.95 -21.97
C GLN A 738 18.07 33.05 -20.82
N ASP A 739 19.13 33.85 -20.94
CA ASP A 739 20.11 34.08 -19.87
C ASP A 739 19.45 34.66 -18.62
N TYR A 740 18.49 35.61 -18.74
CA TYR A 740 17.77 36.15 -17.58
C TYR A 740 16.91 35.05 -16.90
N VAL A 741 16.29 34.17 -17.69
CA VAL A 741 15.53 33.04 -17.14
C VAL A 741 16.46 32.08 -16.41
N ASP A 742 17.59 31.72 -16.99
CA ASP A 742 18.57 30.81 -16.39
C ASP A 742 19.16 31.36 -15.07
N VAL A 743 19.43 32.67 -15.02
CA VAL A 743 19.86 33.33 -13.78
C VAL A 743 18.79 33.22 -12.69
N ALA A 744 17.52 33.48 -13.04
CA ALA A 744 16.42 33.40 -12.07
C ALA A 744 16.15 31.94 -11.60
N PHE A 745 16.28 30.97 -12.50
CA PHE A 745 16.20 29.55 -12.14
C PHE A 745 17.33 29.12 -11.18
N LYS A 746 18.57 29.55 -11.43
CA LYS A 746 19.70 29.26 -10.55
C LYS A 746 19.46 29.76 -9.14
N GLU A 747 18.96 30.99 -9.01
CA GLU A 747 18.79 31.66 -7.73
C GLU A 747 17.58 31.12 -6.95
N LEU A 748 16.42 30.98 -7.58
CA LEU A 748 15.18 30.73 -6.89
C LEU A 748 14.76 29.25 -6.83
N PHE A 749 15.20 28.44 -7.82
CA PHE A 749 14.79 27.05 -7.90
C PHE A 749 15.90 26.08 -7.54
N PHE A 750 17.08 26.20 -8.17
CA PHE A 750 18.20 25.31 -7.90
C PHE A 750 19.02 25.74 -6.67
N ASN A 751 18.92 26.98 -6.24
CA ASN A 751 19.66 27.53 -5.10
C ASN A 751 21.18 27.30 -5.22
N VAL A 752 21.74 27.51 -6.42
CA VAL A 752 23.14 27.26 -6.77
C VAL A 752 23.85 28.56 -7.13
N SER A 753 25.19 28.52 -7.14
CA SER A 753 26.01 29.68 -7.51
C SER A 753 25.81 30.03 -9.00
N GLN A 754 26.13 31.32 -9.34
CA GLN A 754 26.01 31.80 -10.73
C GLN A 754 26.93 31.08 -11.72
N ASP A 755 28.03 30.50 -11.24
CA ASP A 755 29.02 29.79 -12.06
C ASP A 755 28.57 28.39 -12.46
N GLU A 756 27.58 27.81 -11.79
CA GLU A 756 27.03 26.51 -12.11
C GLU A 756 26.00 26.59 -13.26
N LYS A 757 26.08 25.67 -14.23
CA LYS A 757 25.03 25.57 -15.27
C LYS A 757 23.82 24.81 -14.73
N PRO A 758 22.60 25.39 -14.89
CA PRO A 758 21.38 24.65 -14.50
C PRO A 758 21.17 23.45 -15.40
N GLU A 759 20.90 22.30 -14.81
CA GLU A 759 20.51 21.08 -15.53
C GLU A 759 18.99 20.91 -15.44
N TYR A 760 18.31 21.31 -16.51
CA TYR A 760 16.86 21.19 -16.61
C TYR A 760 16.42 19.76 -16.93
N ASN A 761 15.38 19.28 -16.28
CA ASN A 761 14.61 18.14 -16.76
C ASN A 761 13.62 18.57 -17.88
N GLY A 762 12.92 17.62 -18.50
CA GLY A 762 12.02 17.93 -19.60
C GLY A 762 10.90 18.91 -19.25
N VAL A 763 10.33 18.83 -18.04
CA VAL A 763 9.26 19.72 -17.56
C VAL A 763 9.82 21.12 -17.26
N GLN A 764 11.01 21.18 -16.66
CA GLN A 764 11.68 22.43 -16.35
C GLN A 764 12.11 23.17 -17.63
N LEU A 765 12.54 22.46 -18.67
CA LEU A 765 12.83 23.03 -19.99
C LEU A 765 11.57 23.67 -20.61
N ILE A 766 10.42 23.00 -20.51
CA ILE A 766 9.14 23.55 -20.96
C ILE A 766 8.80 24.82 -20.18
N ASN A 767 8.92 24.79 -18.86
CA ASN A 767 8.63 25.97 -18.02
C ASN A 767 9.57 27.14 -18.34
N SER A 768 10.87 26.87 -18.55
CA SER A 768 11.86 27.88 -18.96
C SER A 768 11.47 28.51 -20.30
N ALA A 769 11.10 27.72 -21.29
CA ALA A 769 10.64 28.21 -22.59
C ALA A 769 9.35 29.04 -22.49
N VAL A 770 8.40 28.63 -21.62
CA VAL A 770 7.16 29.39 -21.39
C VAL A 770 7.46 30.73 -20.71
N ILE A 771 8.36 30.75 -19.70
CA ILE A 771 8.77 32.00 -19.04
C ILE A 771 9.48 32.94 -20.05
N SER A 772 10.37 32.42 -20.88
CA SER A 772 11.01 33.21 -21.94
C SER A 772 9.99 33.81 -22.90
N ARG A 773 8.96 33.03 -23.28
CA ARG A 773 7.83 33.55 -24.09
C ARG A 773 7.02 34.63 -23.34
N TYR A 774 6.79 34.46 -22.06
CA TYR A 774 6.07 35.48 -21.25
C TYR A 774 6.87 36.77 -21.12
N LEU A 775 8.20 36.71 -21.03
CA LEU A 775 9.05 37.90 -21.08
C LEU A 775 8.92 38.64 -22.44
N LYS A 776 8.87 37.90 -23.55
CA LYS A 776 8.59 38.51 -24.86
C LYS A 776 7.24 39.21 -24.87
N GLN A 777 6.17 38.60 -24.38
CA GLN A 777 4.82 39.19 -24.30
C GLN A 777 4.79 40.46 -23.43
N LEU A 778 5.57 40.46 -22.30
CA LEU A 778 5.74 41.64 -21.47
C LEU A 778 6.36 42.79 -22.26
N LEU A 779 7.46 42.55 -22.93
CA LEU A 779 8.21 43.52 -23.72
C LEU A 779 7.38 44.02 -24.91
N GLU A 780 6.61 43.17 -25.60
CA GLU A 780 5.70 43.54 -26.68
C GLU A 780 4.55 44.47 -26.16
N ASN A 781 4.03 44.19 -24.96
CA ASN A 781 3.03 45.09 -24.35
C ASN A 781 3.65 46.43 -24.03
N ASP A 782 4.86 46.47 -23.52
CA ASP A 782 5.53 47.74 -23.19
C ASP A 782 5.99 48.49 -24.42
N LEU A 783 6.32 47.83 -25.51
CA LEU A 783 6.60 48.46 -26.80
C LEU A 783 5.42 49.34 -27.27
N ARG A 784 4.19 48.90 -27.02
CA ARG A 784 2.99 49.70 -27.33
C ARG A 784 2.79 50.90 -26.40
N TYR A 785 3.40 50.87 -25.21
CA TYR A 785 3.33 51.93 -24.20
C TYR A 785 4.49 52.91 -24.26
N THR A 786 5.57 52.62 -24.99
CA THR A 786 6.73 53.53 -25.15
C THR A 786 6.33 54.89 -25.74
N PRO A 787 7.11 55.99 -25.46
CA PRO A 787 8.15 56.05 -24.43
C PRO A 787 7.56 56.25 -23.03
N PHE A 788 8.25 55.73 -22.00
CA PHE A 788 7.88 55.90 -20.60
C PHE A 788 9.13 56.01 -19.72
N THR A 789 9.00 56.61 -18.54
CA THR A 789 10.10 56.71 -17.59
C THR A 789 9.95 55.57 -16.55
N PHE A 790 10.90 54.70 -16.47
CA PHE A 790 10.96 53.66 -15.45
C PHE A 790 11.38 54.29 -14.09
N VAL A 791 10.56 54.05 -13.04
CA VAL A 791 10.83 54.61 -11.69
C VAL A 791 11.51 53.54 -10.82
N GLY A 792 11.15 52.27 -10.96
CA GLY A 792 11.78 51.17 -10.27
C GLY A 792 11.00 49.82 -10.35
N SER A 793 11.71 48.73 -10.07
CA SER A 793 11.14 47.39 -9.88
C SER A 793 11.36 46.93 -8.44
N GLU A 794 10.55 45.98 -7.97
CA GLU A 794 10.57 45.37 -6.63
C GLU A 794 10.72 46.47 -5.51
N GLN A 795 9.93 47.56 -5.69
CA GLN A 795 10.03 48.71 -4.81
C GLN A 795 9.27 48.50 -3.49
N PRO A 796 9.91 48.51 -2.34
CA PRO A 796 9.26 48.45 -1.03
C PRO A 796 8.48 49.73 -0.76
N VAL A 797 7.16 49.55 -0.54
CA VAL A 797 6.28 50.67 -0.16
C VAL A 797 5.67 50.38 1.21
N GLN A 798 5.63 51.40 2.04
CA GLN A 798 5.10 51.32 3.38
C GLN A 798 4.60 52.65 3.91
N GLU A 799 3.59 52.56 4.80
CA GLU A 799 2.98 53.70 5.49
C GLU A 799 2.68 53.29 6.93
N ASP A 800 2.99 54.14 7.89
CA ASP A 800 2.66 53.94 9.30
C ASP A 800 1.20 54.27 9.54
N ILE A 801 0.46 53.47 10.26
CA ILE A 801 -0.98 53.60 10.54
C ILE A 801 -1.27 53.42 12.01
N GLU A 802 -2.25 54.21 12.53
CA GLU A 802 -2.74 54.04 13.90
C GLU A 802 -4.06 53.27 13.91
N ILE A 803 -4.11 52.16 14.69
CA ILE A 803 -5.28 51.29 14.82
C ILE A 803 -5.89 51.54 16.20
N LYS A 804 -7.12 51.98 16.24
CA LYS A 804 -7.88 52.19 17.48
C LYS A 804 -8.37 50.83 18.01
N THR A 805 -8.04 50.54 19.25
CA THR A 805 -8.53 49.30 19.92
C THR A 805 -9.18 49.67 21.26
N PRO A 806 -10.02 48.80 21.84
CA PRO A 806 -10.62 49.02 23.14
C PRO A 806 -9.59 49.26 24.28
N LYS A 807 -8.35 48.82 24.08
CA LYS A 807 -7.22 48.93 25.06
C LYS A 807 -6.23 50.05 24.74
N GLY A 808 -6.49 50.88 23.70
CA GLY A 808 -5.62 51.95 23.32
C GLY A 808 -5.23 51.93 21.81
N ILE A 809 -4.28 52.69 21.43
CA ILE A 809 -3.84 52.81 20.01
C ILE A 809 -2.65 51.86 19.79
N ILE A 810 -2.74 51.01 18.75
CA ILE A 810 -1.64 50.25 18.23
C ILE A 810 -1.07 50.99 17.03
N LYS A 811 0.28 51.11 17.01
CA LYS A 811 0.97 51.65 15.87
C LYS A 811 1.47 50.51 14.99
N SER A 812 1.02 50.47 13.77
CA SER A 812 1.38 49.42 12.83
C SER A 812 1.84 50.03 11.51
N ARG A 813 2.20 49.18 10.59
CA ARG A 813 2.64 49.54 9.27
C ARG A 813 1.85 48.74 8.23
N ILE A 814 1.39 49.37 7.18
CA ILE A 814 0.87 48.72 5.99
C ILE A 814 1.88 48.83 4.85
N GLY A 815 1.97 47.82 3.98
CA GLY A 815 2.84 47.90 2.81
C GLY A 815 3.23 46.55 2.25
N GLY A 816 3.97 46.59 1.17
CA GLY A 816 4.46 45.44 0.44
C GLY A 816 5.59 45.81 -0.51
N ILE A 817 5.66 45.10 -1.59
CA ILE A 817 6.59 45.30 -2.69
C ILE A 817 5.79 45.48 -3.96
N ILE A 818 6.08 46.55 -4.70
CA ILE A 818 5.47 46.84 -6.02
C ILE A 818 6.37 46.25 -7.09
N ASP A 819 5.84 45.39 -7.96
CA ASP A 819 6.62 44.72 -9.00
C ASP A 819 7.28 45.73 -9.94
N ARG A 820 6.52 46.75 -10.40
CA ARG A 820 7.06 47.81 -11.24
C ARG A 820 6.33 49.14 -11.04
N LEU A 821 7.11 50.20 -11.03
CA LEU A 821 6.68 51.61 -11.09
C LEU A 821 7.19 52.26 -12.36
N ASP A 822 6.31 52.89 -13.14
CA ASP A 822 6.69 53.73 -14.26
C ASP A 822 5.83 55.01 -14.32
N SER A 823 6.31 56.01 -15.04
CA SER A 823 5.52 57.22 -15.24
C SER A 823 5.48 57.63 -16.71
N LYS A 824 4.31 58.16 -17.13
CA LYS A 824 4.09 58.69 -18.44
C LYS A 824 3.06 59.80 -18.36
N ASP A 825 3.31 60.91 -19.04
CA ASP A 825 2.42 62.06 -19.13
C ASP A 825 1.86 62.58 -17.79
N GLY A 826 2.74 62.58 -16.73
CA GLY A 826 2.34 63.07 -15.40
C GLY A 826 1.52 62.06 -14.57
N THR A 827 1.33 60.85 -15.06
CA THR A 827 0.66 59.74 -14.36
C THR A 827 1.68 58.69 -13.91
N LEU A 828 1.67 58.33 -12.61
CA LEU A 828 2.42 57.26 -12.05
C LEU A 828 1.63 55.97 -12.18
N ARG A 829 2.14 54.99 -12.91
CA ARG A 829 1.54 53.70 -13.05
C ARG A 829 2.15 52.66 -12.12
N ILE A 830 1.35 51.98 -11.33
CA ILE A 830 1.69 50.80 -10.53
C ILE A 830 1.35 49.57 -11.33
N VAL A 831 2.32 48.78 -11.69
CA VAL A 831 2.13 47.55 -12.44
C VAL A 831 2.46 46.33 -11.55
N ASP A 832 1.45 45.46 -11.40
CA ASP A 832 1.59 44.18 -10.70
C ASP A 832 1.41 43.06 -11.72
N TYR A 833 2.39 42.17 -11.82
CA TYR A 833 2.45 41.11 -12.82
C TYR A 833 1.68 39.85 -12.36
N LYS A 834 0.93 39.29 -13.28
CA LYS A 834 0.22 38.02 -13.05
C LYS A 834 0.50 37.04 -14.18
N THR A 835 1.18 35.95 -13.85
CA THR A 835 1.50 34.87 -14.80
C THR A 835 0.32 33.90 -15.03
N GLY A 836 -0.66 33.90 -14.13
CA GLY A 836 -1.89 33.10 -14.21
C GLY A 836 -3.11 33.84 -13.71
N GLY A 837 -4.28 33.20 -13.77
CA GLY A 837 -5.56 33.76 -13.37
C GLY A 837 -6.22 34.63 -14.46
N ASP A 838 -7.42 35.11 -14.17
CA ASP A 838 -8.20 35.95 -15.08
C ASP A 838 -8.41 37.37 -14.54
N ALA A 839 -8.48 38.34 -15.45
CA ALA A 839 -8.76 39.74 -15.11
C ALA A 839 -10.12 39.84 -14.43
N ASP A 840 -10.15 40.43 -13.26
CA ASP A 840 -11.31 40.60 -12.42
C ASP A 840 -11.77 42.03 -12.45
N THR A 841 -13.10 42.27 -12.46
CA THR A 841 -13.68 43.59 -12.47
C THR A 841 -14.60 43.75 -11.26
N PRO A 842 -14.09 44.27 -10.13
CA PRO A 842 -14.93 44.47 -8.96
C PRO A 842 -16.01 45.52 -9.23
N PRO A 843 -17.25 45.33 -8.72
CA PRO A 843 -18.34 46.24 -8.91
C PRO A 843 -18.15 47.61 -8.23
N ASN A 844 -17.49 47.61 -7.04
CA ASN A 844 -17.20 48.78 -6.21
C ASN A 844 -16.08 48.47 -5.21
N VAL A 845 -15.66 49.46 -4.43
CA VAL A 845 -14.61 49.33 -3.40
C VAL A 845 -15.06 48.39 -2.27
N GLU A 846 -16.34 48.45 -1.90
CA GLU A 846 -16.90 47.57 -0.83
C GLU A 846 -16.69 46.08 -1.11
N SER A 847 -16.85 45.65 -2.36
CA SER A 847 -16.68 44.26 -2.78
C SER A 847 -15.25 43.71 -2.57
N LEU A 848 -14.24 44.56 -2.44
CA LEU A 848 -12.86 44.20 -2.14
C LEU A 848 -12.70 43.75 -0.68
N PHE A 849 -13.57 44.22 0.20
CA PHE A 849 -13.53 43.93 1.65
C PHE A 849 -14.58 42.91 2.08
N THR A 850 -15.51 42.55 1.20
CA THR A 850 -16.57 41.58 1.50
C THR A 850 -16.12 40.17 1.14
N PRO A 851 -16.16 39.20 2.09
CA PRO A 851 -15.87 37.80 1.80
C PRO A 851 -16.76 37.25 0.68
N ALA A 852 -16.15 36.68 -0.35
CA ALA A 852 -16.88 36.12 -1.50
C ALA A 852 -16.06 34.94 -2.09
N LYS A 853 -16.75 34.03 -2.82
CA LYS A 853 -16.12 32.91 -3.51
C LYS A 853 -15.01 33.39 -4.47
N LYS A 854 -15.31 34.46 -5.23
CA LYS A 854 -14.34 35.13 -6.09
C LYS A 854 -14.25 36.59 -5.63
N ARG A 855 -13.39 36.90 -4.69
CA ARG A 855 -13.05 38.27 -4.28
C ARG A 855 -11.83 38.71 -5.07
N SER A 856 -11.82 39.97 -5.53
CA SER A 856 -10.72 40.52 -6.35
C SER A 856 -9.47 40.82 -5.54
N ASN A 857 -8.78 39.78 -5.05
CA ASN A 857 -7.61 39.86 -4.15
C ASN A 857 -6.46 40.68 -4.76
N TYR A 858 -6.23 40.54 -6.06
CA TYR A 858 -5.17 41.29 -6.75
C TYR A 858 -5.50 42.76 -6.91
N VAL A 859 -6.75 43.08 -7.15
CA VAL A 859 -7.21 44.49 -7.19
C VAL A 859 -7.05 45.12 -5.80
N PHE A 860 -7.46 44.40 -4.72
CA PHE A 860 -7.23 44.86 -3.34
C PHE A 860 -5.72 45.14 -3.07
N GLN A 861 -4.82 44.27 -3.49
CA GLN A 861 -3.37 44.45 -3.36
C GLN A 861 -2.89 45.69 -4.07
N THR A 862 -3.29 45.88 -5.35
CA THR A 862 -2.82 47.02 -6.15
C THR A 862 -3.43 48.32 -5.65
N PHE A 863 -4.65 48.30 -5.14
CA PHE A 863 -5.29 49.46 -4.51
C PHE A 863 -4.62 49.86 -3.20
N LEU A 864 -4.15 48.88 -2.39
CA LEU A 864 -3.40 49.19 -1.20
C LEU A 864 -2.07 49.94 -1.54
N TYR A 865 -1.40 49.49 -2.60
CA TYR A 865 -0.21 50.16 -3.09
C TYR A 865 -0.52 51.56 -3.63
N ALA A 866 -1.59 51.72 -4.36
CA ALA A 866 -2.03 53.00 -4.89
C ALA A 866 -2.40 54.00 -3.76
N ALA A 867 -3.09 53.51 -2.72
CA ALA A 867 -3.38 54.31 -1.52
C ALA A 867 -2.12 54.85 -0.81
N ILE A 868 -1.11 54.05 -0.71
CA ILE A 868 0.21 54.46 -0.10
C ILE A 868 0.92 55.48 -0.99
N MET A 869 0.91 55.28 -2.33
CA MET A 869 1.63 56.13 -3.26
C MET A 869 0.96 57.51 -3.45
N CYS A 870 -0.38 57.62 -3.42
CA CYS A 870 -1.10 58.86 -3.49
C CYS A 870 -0.67 59.86 -2.40
N ARG A 871 -0.30 59.41 -1.22
CA ARG A 871 0.23 60.26 -0.13
C ARG A 871 1.70 60.67 -0.29
N LYS A 872 2.47 59.84 -1.01
CA LYS A 872 3.91 60.07 -1.14
C LYS A 872 4.26 61.00 -2.30
N GLN A 873 3.44 61.06 -3.30
CA GLN A 873 3.71 61.82 -4.53
C GLN A 873 2.47 62.55 -5.02
N PRO A 874 2.57 63.82 -5.45
CA PRO A 874 1.46 64.62 -5.92
C PRO A 874 1.14 64.36 -7.42
N LEU A 875 1.25 63.10 -7.84
CA LEU A 875 0.94 62.66 -9.21
C LEU A 875 -0.35 61.84 -9.22
N LYS A 876 -1.01 61.77 -10.37
CA LYS A 876 -2.08 60.84 -10.57
C LYS A 876 -1.50 59.42 -10.48
N VAL A 877 -2.20 58.55 -9.80
CA VAL A 877 -1.77 57.12 -9.60
C VAL A 877 -2.75 56.23 -10.33
N ALA A 878 -2.25 55.48 -11.32
CA ALA A 878 -3.04 54.49 -12.09
C ALA A 878 -2.63 53.05 -11.71
N PRO A 879 -3.45 52.31 -10.92
CA PRO A 879 -3.18 50.93 -10.59
C PRO A 879 -3.45 50.03 -11.80
N SER A 880 -2.55 49.11 -12.09
CA SER A 880 -2.60 48.21 -13.25
C SER A 880 -2.25 46.78 -12.87
N LEU A 881 -3.03 45.83 -13.43
CA LEU A 881 -2.77 44.40 -13.32
C LEU A 881 -2.43 43.84 -14.71
N LEU A 882 -1.19 43.45 -14.89
CA LEU A 882 -0.70 42.92 -16.16
C LEU A 882 -0.75 41.40 -16.17
N TYR A 883 -1.79 40.84 -16.79
CA TYR A 883 -1.90 39.40 -17.01
C TYR A 883 -1.09 39.03 -18.26
N ILE A 884 0.08 38.43 -18.04
CA ILE A 884 1.12 38.21 -19.06
C ILE A 884 0.59 37.36 -20.22
N HIS A 885 -0.16 36.30 -19.95
CA HIS A 885 -0.72 35.42 -20.98
C HIS A 885 -1.71 36.14 -21.93
N ARG A 886 -2.26 37.32 -21.54
CA ARG A 886 -3.14 38.17 -22.34
C ARG A 886 -2.40 39.34 -22.99
N ALA A 887 -1.22 39.65 -22.56
CA ALA A 887 -0.43 40.79 -23.00
C ALA A 887 -0.13 40.84 -24.51
N ALA A 888 -0.14 39.70 -25.18
CA ALA A 888 0.03 39.59 -26.63
C ALA A 888 -1.15 40.14 -27.44
N THR A 889 -2.36 40.30 -26.86
CA THR A 889 -3.55 40.76 -27.56
C THR A 889 -3.48 42.27 -27.77
N GLU A 890 -3.66 42.75 -29.00
CA GLU A 890 -3.55 44.19 -29.34
C GLU A 890 -4.52 45.11 -28.58
N THR A 891 -5.71 44.60 -28.26
CA THR A 891 -6.76 45.32 -27.53
C THR A 891 -6.64 45.24 -26.01
N TYR A 892 -5.66 44.54 -25.50
CA TYR A 892 -5.49 44.33 -24.05
C TYR A 892 -4.94 45.61 -23.39
N SER A 893 -5.62 46.04 -22.30
CA SER A 893 -5.14 47.12 -21.42
C SER A 893 -4.93 46.55 -19.99
N PRO A 894 -3.80 46.81 -19.34
CA PRO A 894 -3.53 46.35 -17.95
C PRO A 894 -4.25 47.23 -16.90
N VAL A 895 -4.85 48.35 -17.28
CA VAL A 895 -5.55 49.25 -16.36
C VAL A 895 -6.74 48.53 -15.73
N ILE A 896 -6.82 48.55 -14.39
CA ILE A 896 -7.93 47.96 -13.65
C ILE A 896 -9.23 48.63 -14.04
N GLN A 897 -10.27 47.83 -14.26
CA GLN A 897 -11.62 48.30 -14.56
C GLN A 897 -12.53 48.04 -13.36
N MET A 898 -13.39 49.01 -13.06
CA MET A 898 -14.42 48.94 -12.04
C MET A 898 -15.80 49.05 -12.67
N GLY A 899 -16.79 48.36 -12.10
CA GLY A 899 -18.19 48.53 -12.56
C GLY A 899 -19.07 47.30 -12.36
N GLU A 900 -20.33 47.52 -12.23
CA GLU A 900 -21.33 46.46 -12.05
C GLU A 900 -21.48 45.58 -13.31
N SER A 901 -21.86 44.34 -13.11
CA SER A 901 -22.20 43.44 -14.21
C SER A 901 -23.33 44.03 -15.06
N ARG A 902 -23.16 44.03 -16.39
CA ARG A 902 -24.09 44.61 -17.39
C ARG A 902 -24.09 46.11 -17.53
N LYS A 903 -23.23 46.87 -16.83
CA LYS A 903 -23.00 48.29 -17.04
C LYS A 903 -21.64 48.51 -17.74
N PRO A 904 -21.44 49.69 -18.43
CA PRO A 904 -20.13 50.06 -18.93
C PRO A 904 -19.11 50.05 -17.78
N LYS A 905 -17.93 49.46 -18.02
CA LYS A 905 -16.85 49.42 -17.08
C LYS A 905 -15.96 50.64 -17.21
N GLU A 906 -15.57 51.23 -16.13
CA GLU A 906 -14.73 52.43 -16.09
C GLU A 906 -13.27 52.05 -15.74
N PRO A 907 -12.29 52.48 -16.54
CA PRO A 907 -10.90 52.30 -16.21
C PRO A 907 -10.49 53.21 -15.02
N VAL A 908 -9.68 52.67 -14.11
CA VAL A 908 -9.16 53.43 -12.97
C VAL A 908 -7.87 54.15 -13.39
N GLU A 909 -7.99 55.25 -14.07
CA GLU A 909 -6.87 56.09 -14.53
C GLU A 909 -6.33 56.99 -13.42
N ASP A 910 -7.12 57.27 -12.38
CA ASP A 910 -6.75 58.03 -11.20
C ASP A 910 -7.38 57.45 -9.97
N PHE A 911 -6.54 56.81 -9.11
CA PHE A 911 -6.98 56.20 -7.88
C PHE A 911 -7.48 57.18 -6.81
N SER A 912 -7.14 58.47 -6.89
CA SER A 912 -7.56 59.48 -5.89
C SER A 912 -9.09 59.51 -5.69
N ILE A 913 -9.88 59.17 -6.71
CA ILE A 913 -11.35 59.08 -6.67
C ILE A 913 -11.83 58.03 -5.64
N TYR A 914 -11.12 56.94 -5.50
CA TYR A 914 -11.45 55.79 -4.64
C TYR A 914 -10.69 55.78 -3.29
N GLU A 915 -9.71 56.65 -3.09
CA GLU A 915 -8.79 56.65 -1.96
C GLU A 915 -9.53 56.77 -0.62
N THR A 916 -10.43 57.74 -0.50
CA THR A 916 -11.12 58.01 0.78
C THR A 916 -11.93 56.77 1.23
N GLU A 917 -12.76 56.23 0.37
CA GLU A 917 -13.58 55.08 0.68
C GLU A 917 -12.71 53.85 0.97
N PHE A 918 -11.65 53.61 0.21
CA PHE A 918 -10.76 52.47 0.43
C PHE A 918 -10.05 52.56 1.79
N ARG A 919 -9.57 53.73 2.18
CA ARG A 919 -8.90 53.97 3.49
C ARG A 919 -9.87 53.81 4.64
N GLU A 920 -11.07 54.29 4.56
CA GLU A 920 -12.07 54.14 5.61
C GLU A 920 -12.36 52.66 5.86
N ARG A 921 -12.56 51.88 4.82
CA ARG A 921 -12.81 50.44 4.93
C ARG A 921 -11.56 49.66 5.40
N LEU A 922 -10.37 50.07 4.98
CA LEU A 922 -9.11 49.50 5.46
C LEU A 922 -8.93 49.75 6.97
N GLN A 923 -9.25 50.93 7.47
CA GLN A 923 -9.21 51.28 8.87
C GLN A 923 -10.16 50.37 9.68
N VAL A 924 -11.40 50.18 9.23
CA VAL A 924 -12.38 49.29 9.87
C VAL A 924 -11.85 47.85 9.88
N LEU A 925 -11.29 47.34 8.80
CA LEU A 925 -10.71 46.01 8.71
C LEU A 925 -9.59 45.80 9.77
N LEU A 926 -8.71 46.78 9.90
CA LEU A 926 -7.59 46.74 10.87
C LEU A 926 -8.09 46.81 12.32
N GLU A 927 -9.13 47.59 12.59
CA GLU A 927 -9.79 47.65 13.89
C GLU A 927 -10.47 46.31 14.25
N ASP A 928 -11.14 45.64 13.29
CA ASP A 928 -11.75 44.30 13.45
C ASP A 928 -10.70 43.23 13.73
N ILE A 929 -9.55 43.31 13.05
CA ILE A 929 -8.45 42.35 13.31
C ILE A 929 -8.00 42.43 14.77
N PHE A 930 -7.99 43.60 15.40
CA PHE A 930 -7.58 43.78 16.79
C PHE A 930 -8.77 43.84 17.79
N ASN A 931 -9.99 43.69 17.31
CA ASN A 931 -11.14 43.65 18.20
C ASN A 931 -11.19 42.31 18.95
N PRO A 932 -11.08 42.29 20.31
CA PRO A 932 -11.10 41.06 21.09
C PRO A 932 -12.45 40.32 21.07
N GLU A 933 -13.55 41.02 20.76
CA GLU A 933 -14.89 40.44 20.69
C GLU A 933 -15.13 39.64 19.39
N ILE A 934 -14.30 39.86 18.34
CA ILE A 934 -14.40 39.16 17.06
C ILE A 934 -13.38 38.01 17.05
N PRO A 935 -13.79 36.73 17.24
CA PRO A 935 -12.87 35.61 17.25
C PRO A 935 -12.34 35.28 15.83
N PHE A 936 -11.27 34.48 15.77
CA PHE A 936 -10.84 33.87 14.51
C PHE A 936 -11.69 32.65 14.18
N THR A 937 -12.49 32.76 13.14
CA THR A 937 -13.43 31.70 12.70
C THR A 937 -13.00 31.09 11.37
N GLN A 938 -13.47 29.88 11.13
CA GLN A 938 -13.38 29.29 9.79
C GLN A 938 -14.25 30.08 8.82
N THR A 939 -13.79 30.14 7.56
CA THR A 939 -14.62 30.73 6.49
C THR A 939 -15.91 29.93 6.29
N GLU A 940 -17.00 30.62 6.00
CA GLU A 940 -18.25 29.97 5.59
C GLU A 940 -18.19 29.48 4.12
N ILE A 941 -17.26 30.00 3.33
CA ILE A 941 -17.06 29.66 1.93
C ILE A 941 -16.18 28.44 1.80
N VAL A 942 -16.77 27.24 1.81
CA VAL A 942 -16.06 25.94 1.83
C VAL A 942 -15.14 25.75 0.62
N GLU A 943 -15.47 26.31 -0.52
CA GLU A 943 -14.64 26.25 -1.73
C GLU A 943 -13.22 26.83 -1.53
N LYS A 944 -13.07 27.83 -0.64
CA LYS A 944 -11.75 28.37 -0.30
C LYS A 944 -10.87 27.38 0.49
N CYS A 945 -11.48 26.33 1.05
CA CYS A 945 -10.75 25.28 1.75
C CYS A 945 -10.18 24.20 0.82
N THR A 946 -10.61 24.12 -0.43
CA THR A 946 -10.23 23.04 -1.37
C THR A 946 -8.72 22.92 -1.54
N TYR A 947 -8.02 24.06 -1.65
CA TYR A 947 -6.55 24.13 -1.81
C TYR A 947 -5.85 24.79 -0.61
N CYS A 948 -6.47 24.72 0.57
CA CYS A 948 -5.89 25.32 1.77
C CYS A 948 -4.93 24.34 2.46
N ASP A 949 -3.72 24.77 2.77
CA ASP A 949 -2.70 23.96 3.48
C ASP A 949 -3.19 23.43 4.84
N PHE A 950 -4.11 24.15 5.46
CA PHE A 950 -4.67 23.82 6.77
C PHE A 950 -6.00 23.05 6.68
N LYS A 951 -6.38 22.54 5.51
CA LYS A 951 -7.65 21.81 5.29
C LYS A 951 -7.82 20.66 6.28
N THR A 952 -6.80 19.82 6.42
CA THR A 952 -6.80 18.67 7.33
C THR A 952 -6.91 19.10 8.80
N LEU A 953 -6.18 20.16 9.20
CA LEU A 953 -6.26 20.72 10.54
C LEU A 953 -7.65 21.29 10.85
N CYS A 954 -8.28 21.88 9.85
CA CYS A 954 -9.64 22.42 9.92
C CYS A 954 -10.74 21.36 9.82
N LYS A 955 -10.41 20.11 9.54
CA LYS A 955 -11.38 19.01 9.30
C LYS A 955 -12.37 19.32 8.17
N ARG A 956 -11.91 19.91 7.05
CA ARG A 956 -12.72 20.33 5.92
C ARG A 956 -12.26 19.70 4.60
#